data_b79b15a476d465985b81c01b00cbdad2
#
_entry.id   b79b15a476d465985b81c01b00cbdad2
#
_cell.length_a   1.000
_cell.length_b   1.000
_cell.length_c   1.000
_cell.angle_alpha   90.00
_cell.angle_beta   90.00
_cell.angle_gamma   90.00
#
_symmetry.space_group_name_H-M   'P 1'
#
loop_
_entity.id
_entity.type
_entity.pdbx_description
1 polymer ?
#
loop_
_entity_poly.entity_id
_entity_poly.type
_entity_poly.pdbx_seq_one_letter_code
_entity_poly.pdbx_strand_id
1 'polypeptide(L)'
;MKSASLARLVSGIVLGGGCAVTMPSTAIAQDSEVTGPVEEIVVTARRREESLQEVPLAITAISGEELNRTGIADLVAVGQAAPNVTLEVSRGTNTTLSAFIRGVGQQDPVAGFEAGIGIYVDDVYLNRPQAAVLDIYDVERVEVLRGPQGTLYGRNTIGGAIKYVTKKLSDEAEANFRLAVGSYNQIDGVLTASTPITDTLRIGGSIAKFTRDGFGDNLTQPGVENYQKDITGFRGSLEWEPSENFFLRFATDYIDDQSDPRQGHRLTVGNLTGAPVLDDVFDTRAGLDNPEQEVKAQGYALTTEWTLNDNWMVRNILAYREDESFSPIDFDSLPSDDLDVPVVYENDQLSEELQLLYTGDRWDGLFGFYYLDANAFNAFDVILGNTGAAIGLPGLNSFTLGDVDTNSWAVFADVTLDLTDTVSLSVGGRYTSDERDARVLRETLIGGTSSFFGGTATSIATTSDFRGQEEFTEFTPKVSVAWQPTDELNLYASYNRGFKGGGFDPRGQTTAAPDLDGDGDIDSADVFEFMLFRPEIVDAFEVGLKGTWLDGRVVTNVALFRNAYDDVQIPGSVGVDTNNDGIDDTFTGITSNAADADITGAEFEGVAYLTDGLSFNWSVGYIQAVFNEFIDAFGQDVASQRVFQNTPDWTAQGRLNYSTELSLFGNAGTLYLTGAVSHRSAASQFEAPNPFLDQGSFNIWDASVTWSDDDGRWNFGLHGRNLADEEYKVAGYFFPTLGLEGNITAFYGNPRVVTATVDFNF
;
A
#
# COMPACT_ATOMS: atom_id res chain seq x y z
N MET A 1 7.79 28.96 17.19
CA MET A 1 7.55 29.81 18.36
C MET A 1 6.14 29.64 18.89
N LYS A 2 6.00 28.86 19.94
CA LYS A 2 4.82 28.71 20.80
C LYS A 2 3.54 28.16 20.19
N SER A 3 3.40 26.84 20.21
CA SER A 3 2.11 26.20 20.46
C SER A 3 2.15 25.60 21.86
N ALA A 4 1.36 26.13 22.73
CA ALA A 4 1.24 25.67 24.11
C ALA A 4 0.02 24.74 24.20
N SER A 5 0.25 23.47 24.56
CA SER A 5 -0.51 22.73 25.56
C SER A 5 -2.05 22.67 25.40
N LEU A 6 -2.51 21.60 24.78
CA LEU A 6 -3.86 21.03 25.01
C LEU A 6 -3.79 19.59 25.57
N ALA A 7 -2.81 19.32 26.38
CA ALA A 7 -2.66 18.05 27.10
C ALA A 7 -3.08 18.26 28.56
N ARG A 8 -4.37 18.41 28.85
CA ARG A 8 -4.98 18.23 30.18
C ARG A 8 -6.50 18.35 30.09
N LEU A 9 -7.18 17.31 29.63
CA LEU A 9 -8.64 17.14 29.88
C LEU A 9 -9.12 15.71 29.62
N VAL A 10 -8.37 14.69 30.05
CA VAL A 10 -8.92 13.32 30.19
C VAL A 10 -8.39 12.75 31.51
N SER A 11 -8.90 13.28 32.60
CA SER A 11 -8.80 12.63 33.92
C SER A 11 -10.02 13.07 34.73
N GLY A 12 -11.02 12.21 34.75
CA GLY A 12 -12.12 12.36 35.69
C GLY A 12 -13.52 12.13 35.15
N ILE A 13 -13.84 10.91 34.75
CA ILE A 13 -15.23 10.38 34.85
C ILE A 13 -15.09 8.86 35.07
N VAL A 14 -14.98 8.48 36.34
CA VAL A 14 -15.32 7.13 36.81
C VAL A 14 -16.17 7.32 38.05
N LEU A 15 -17.29 6.59 38.08
CA LEU A 15 -18.18 6.26 39.18
C LEU A 15 -19.51 7.03 39.24
N GLY A 16 -20.56 6.25 39.03
CA GLY A 16 -21.76 6.29 39.85
C GLY A 16 -23.06 6.37 39.09
N GLY A 17 -23.76 5.26 38.93
CA GLY A 17 -25.17 5.28 38.60
C GLY A 17 -25.70 3.94 38.05
N GLY A 18 -25.86 2.93 38.92
CA GLY A 18 -26.62 1.75 38.56
C GLY A 18 -28.09 2.07 38.36
N CYS A 19 -28.57 1.92 37.14
CA CYS A 19 -30.02 1.75 36.86
C CYS A 19 -30.17 0.40 36.17
N ALA A 20 -30.76 -0.54 36.91
CA ALA A 20 -31.22 -1.81 36.35
C ALA A 20 -32.43 -1.52 35.44
N VAL A 21 -32.23 -1.59 34.14
CA VAL A 21 -33.34 -1.65 33.18
C VAL A 21 -33.52 -3.10 32.78
N THR A 22 -34.59 -3.72 33.26
CA THR A 22 -35.04 -5.03 32.79
C THR A 22 -35.71 -4.84 31.45
N MET A 23 -35.07 -5.25 30.35
CA MET A 23 -35.73 -5.37 29.04
C MET A 23 -36.20 -6.81 28.84
N PRO A 24 -37.39 -7.00 28.28
CA PRO A 24 -37.86 -8.32 27.89
C PRO A 24 -37.14 -8.77 26.60
N SER A 25 -36.35 -9.83 26.71
CA SER A 25 -35.78 -10.50 25.55
C SER A 25 -36.87 -11.20 24.76
N THR A 26 -37.17 -10.73 23.56
CA THR A 26 -37.67 -11.58 22.49
C THR A 26 -36.52 -11.84 21.52
N ALA A 27 -35.72 -12.84 21.85
CA ALA A 27 -34.78 -13.40 20.89
C ALA A 27 -35.62 -14.08 19.80
N ILE A 28 -35.58 -13.53 18.59
CA ILE A 28 -35.84 -14.30 17.39
C ILE A 28 -34.49 -15.01 17.13
N ALA A 29 -34.42 -16.28 17.54
CA ALA A 29 -33.37 -17.16 17.09
C ALA A 29 -33.48 -17.25 15.56
N GLN A 30 -32.57 -16.63 14.86
CA GLN A 30 -32.30 -16.96 13.48
C GLN A 30 -31.58 -18.32 13.53
N ASP A 31 -32.31 -19.38 13.16
CA ASP A 31 -31.69 -20.67 12.89
C ASP A 31 -30.65 -20.48 11.78
N SER A 32 -29.41 -20.34 12.18
CA SER A 32 -28.26 -20.49 11.26
C SER A 32 -28.08 -21.99 11.01
N GLU A 33 -28.93 -22.57 10.16
CA GLU A 33 -28.55 -23.78 9.44
C GLU A 33 -27.32 -23.42 8.60
N VAL A 34 -26.15 -23.92 8.98
CA VAL A 34 -24.90 -23.88 8.19
C VAL A 34 -25.04 -24.89 7.02
N THR A 35 -26.03 -24.71 6.21
CA THR A 35 -26.31 -25.44 4.97
C THR A 35 -26.85 -24.46 3.95
N GLY A 36 -26.04 -23.45 3.62
CA GLY A 36 -26.42 -22.46 2.60
C GLY A 36 -25.41 -22.37 1.48
N PRO A 37 -25.80 -21.84 0.33
CA PRO A 37 -24.88 -21.50 -0.74
C PRO A 37 -23.80 -20.53 -0.23
N VAL A 38 -22.67 -20.50 -0.94
CA VAL A 38 -21.55 -19.56 -0.74
C VAL A 38 -22.09 -18.19 -0.33
N GLU A 39 -21.63 -17.63 0.76
CA GLU A 39 -21.92 -16.26 1.15
C GLU A 39 -21.54 -15.34 -0.01
N GLU A 40 -22.50 -14.57 -0.51
CA GLU A 40 -22.28 -13.68 -1.64
C GLU A 40 -21.37 -12.54 -1.23
N ILE A 41 -20.16 -12.50 -1.79
CA ILE A 41 -19.22 -11.40 -1.53
C ILE A 41 -19.61 -10.22 -2.44
N VAL A 42 -20.05 -9.13 -1.81
CA VAL A 42 -20.32 -7.86 -2.49
C VAL A 42 -19.05 -7.03 -2.53
N VAL A 43 -18.75 -6.46 -3.69
CA VAL A 43 -17.59 -5.59 -3.93
C VAL A 43 -18.03 -4.25 -4.51
N THR A 44 -17.19 -3.24 -4.37
CA THR A 44 -17.43 -1.90 -4.92
C THR A 44 -16.42 -1.48 -5.98
N ALA A 45 -15.85 -2.48 -6.66
CA ALA A 45 -14.79 -2.32 -7.65
C ALA A 45 -15.17 -1.40 -8.84
N ARG A 46 -16.44 -1.34 -9.23
CA ARG A 46 -16.93 -0.45 -10.28
C ARG A 46 -17.70 0.78 -9.74
N ARG A 47 -17.34 1.22 -8.52
CA ARG A 47 -17.98 2.36 -7.83
C ARG A 47 -19.48 2.15 -7.51
N ARG A 48 -19.94 0.90 -7.54
CA ARG A 48 -21.28 0.46 -7.17
C ARG A 48 -21.19 -0.92 -6.52
N GLU A 49 -22.14 -1.26 -5.67
CA GLU A 49 -22.22 -2.57 -5.04
C GLU A 49 -22.65 -3.62 -6.09
N GLU A 50 -21.82 -4.65 -6.26
CA GLU A 50 -22.04 -5.74 -7.21
C GLU A 50 -21.54 -7.06 -6.61
N SER A 51 -22.16 -8.18 -7.02
CA SER A 51 -21.64 -9.49 -6.68
C SER A 51 -20.25 -9.72 -7.29
N LEU A 52 -19.29 -10.20 -6.48
CA LEU A 52 -17.95 -10.52 -6.97
C LEU A 52 -17.99 -11.43 -8.19
N GLN A 53 -18.97 -12.37 -8.28
CA GLN A 53 -19.10 -13.32 -9.39
C GLN A 53 -19.61 -12.68 -10.69
N GLU A 54 -20.26 -11.51 -10.60
CA GLU A 54 -20.82 -10.82 -11.76
C GLU A 54 -19.85 -9.79 -12.36
N VAL A 55 -18.92 -9.24 -11.56
CA VAL A 55 -17.98 -8.21 -12.02
C VAL A 55 -16.98 -8.77 -13.01
N PRO A 56 -16.89 -8.23 -14.26
CA PRO A 56 -15.95 -8.70 -15.30
C PRO A 56 -14.53 -8.17 -15.09
N LEU A 57 -13.90 -8.52 -13.97
CA LEU A 57 -12.60 -8.04 -13.51
C LEU A 57 -11.99 -9.06 -12.54
N ALA A 58 -10.66 -9.21 -12.55
CA ALA A 58 -9.93 -10.00 -11.57
C ALA A 58 -9.85 -9.25 -10.24
N ILE A 59 -10.53 -9.78 -9.20
CA ILE A 59 -10.62 -9.18 -7.86
C ILE A 59 -10.45 -10.25 -6.81
N THR A 60 -9.65 -9.96 -5.78
CA THR A 60 -9.65 -10.68 -4.51
C THR A 60 -10.31 -9.79 -3.45
N ALA A 61 -11.34 -10.28 -2.78
CA ALA A 61 -12.00 -9.57 -1.69
C ALA A 61 -11.96 -10.44 -0.43
N ILE A 62 -11.54 -9.86 0.69
CA ILE A 62 -11.42 -10.54 1.98
C ILE A 62 -12.23 -9.76 3.00
N SER A 63 -13.21 -10.41 3.61
CA SER A 63 -14.06 -9.79 4.63
C SER A 63 -13.30 -9.52 5.93
N GLY A 64 -13.74 -8.52 6.71
CA GLY A 64 -13.18 -8.22 8.02
C GLY A 64 -13.28 -9.41 8.99
N GLU A 65 -14.33 -10.22 8.88
CA GLU A 65 -14.46 -11.45 9.66
C GLU A 65 -13.37 -12.47 9.29
N GLU A 66 -13.11 -12.68 8.01
CA GLU A 66 -12.06 -13.57 7.54
C GLU A 66 -10.66 -13.08 7.95
N LEU A 67 -10.40 -11.75 7.84
CA LEU A 67 -9.16 -11.13 8.31
C LEU A 67 -8.93 -11.39 9.79
N ASN A 68 -9.95 -11.21 10.61
CA ASN A 68 -9.91 -11.47 12.06
C ASN A 68 -9.70 -12.95 12.36
N ARG A 69 -10.44 -13.84 11.69
CA ARG A 69 -10.35 -15.31 11.90
C ARG A 69 -8.99 -15.87 11.51
N THR A 70 -8.35 -15.31 10.50
CA THR A 70 -7.02 -15.72 10.03
C THR A 70 -5.86 -15.01 10.72
N GLY A 71 -6.14 -13.97 11.53
CA GLY A 71 -5.12 -13.19 12.22
C GLY A 71 -4.29 -12.32 11.29
N ILE A 72 -4.87 -11.86 10.18
CA ILE A 72 -4.27 -10.86 9.28
C ILE A 72 -4.34 -9.50 9.98
N ALA A 73 -3.19 -8.89 10.25
CA ALA A 73 -3.09 -7.70 11.09
C ALA A 73 -2.97 -6.39 10.31
N ASP A 74 -2.49 -6.44 9.06
CA ASP A 74 -2.24 -5.26 8.22
C ASP A 74 -2.38 -5.58 6.72
N LEU A 75 -2.27 -4.55 5.87
CA LEU A 75 -2.35 -4.72 4.41
C LEU A 75 -1.21 -5.56 3.83
N VAL A 76 -0.02 -5.55 4.41
CA VAL A 76 1.12 -6.35 3.91
C VAL A 76 0.75 -7.84 3.93
N ALA A 77 0.10 -8.30 4.99
CA ALA A 77 -0.33 -9.68 5.13
C ALA A 77 -1.46 -10.07 4.13
N VAL A 78 -2.27 -9.11 3.66
CA VAL A 78 -3.27 -9.33 2.59
C VAL A 78 -2.62 -9.76 1.28
N GLY A 79 -1.42 -9.24 0.97
CA GLY A 79 -0.67 -9.60 -0.24
C GLY A 79 -0.33 -11.09 -0.39
N GLN A 80 -0.38 -11.88 0.71
CA GLN A 80 -0.18 -13.33 0.65
C GLN A 80 -1.40 -14.09 0.11
N ALA A 81 -2.58 -13.52 0.20
CA ALA A 81 -3.84 -14.15 -0.23
C ALA A 81 -4.20 -13.86 -1.69
N ALA A 82 -3.68 -12.79 -2.28
CA ALA A 82 -3.97 -12.39 -3.66
C ALA A 82 -2.86 -12.85 -4.62
N PRO A 83 -3.21 -13.45 -5.80
CA PRO A 83 -2.21 -13.91 -6.76
C PRO A 83 -1.54 -12.73 -7.48
N ASN A 84 -0.23 -12.86 -7.79
CA ASN A 84 0.58 -11.85 -8.47
C ASN A 84 0.60 -10.48 -7.77
N VAL A 85 0.52 -10.48 -6.43
CA VAL A 85 0.53 -9.29 -5.58
C VAL A 85 1.69 -9.40 -4.59
N THR A 86 2.51 -8.37 -4.52
CA THR A 86 3.56 -8.20 -3.51
C THR A 86 3.32 -6.89 -2.77
N LEU A 87 3.07 -6.98 -1.47
CA LEU A 87 2.91 -5.84 -0.56
C LEU A 87 3.97 -5.95 0.52
N GLU A 88 4.78 -4.92 0.68
CA GLU A 88 5.89 -4.90 1.62
C GLU A 88 6.00 -3.52 2.27
N VAL A 89 6.58 -3.46 3.45
CA VAL A 89 6.99 -2.20 4.05
C VAL A 89 8.24 -1.69 3.33
N SER A 90 8.26 -0.43 2.94
CA SER A 90 9.41 0.18 2.26
C SER A 90 10.66 0.20 3.14
N ARG A 91 11.82 0.40 2.50
CA ARG A 91 13.14 0.41 3.13
C ARG A 91 13.28 1.54 4.16
N GLY A 92 13.74 1.22 5.37
CA GLY A 92 14.07 2.20 6.40
C GLY A 92 12.86 3.01 6.91
N THR A 93 11.64 2.50 6.73
CA THR A 93 10.40 3.11 7.22
C THR A 93 9.51 2.03 7.85
N ASN A 94 8.48 2.41 8.61
CA ASN A 94 7.58 1.46 9.28
C ASN A 94 6.22 1.37 8.60
N THR A 95 5.70 2.48 8.07
CA THR A 95 4.32 2.59 7.58
C THR A 95 4.22 2.95 6.10
N THR A 96 5.35 3.13 5.40
CA THR A 96 5.35 3.37 3.95
C THR A 96 5.15 2.06 3.19
N LEU A 97 4.13 1.99 2.35
CA LEU A 97 3.78 0.80 1.59
C LEU A 97 4.47 0.77 0.22
N SER A 98 5.19 -0.31 -0.05
CA SER A 98 5.63 -0.69 -1.41
C SER A 98 4.69 -1.74 -1.95
N ALA A 99 4.01 -1.45 -3.06
CA ALA A 99 3.01 -2.33 -3.66
C ALA A 99 3.35 -2.64 -5.11
N PHE A 100 3.25 -3.94 -5.46
CA PHE A 100 3.43 -4.44 -6.82
C PHE A 100 2.27 -5.37 -7.17
N ILE A 101 1.59 -5.12 -8.28
CA ILE A 101 0.52 -5.97 -8.81
C ILE A 101 0.83 -6.29 -10.27
N ARG A 102 0.90 -7.58 -10.61
CA ARG A 102 1.23 -8.05 -11.97
C ARG A 102 2.52 -7.42 -12.52
N GLY A 103 3.56 -7.28 -11.69
CA GLY A 103 4.85 -6.71 -12.07
C GLY A 103 4.93 -5.19 -12.10
N VAL A 104 3.83 -4.49 -11.92
CA VAL A 104 3.79 -3.02 -11.88
C VAL A 104 3.84 -2.53 -10.46
N GLY A 105 4.71 -1.58 -10.15
CA GLY A 105 4.85 -0.98 -8.83
C GLY A 105 6.01 0.00 -8.74
N GLN A 106 6.18 0.64 -7.59
CA GLN A 106 7.27 1.56 -7.28
C GLN A 106 7.76 1.32 -5.85
N GLN A 107 9.08 1.30 -5.69
CA GLN A 107 9.73 1.02 -4.40
C GLN A 107 10.22 2.28 -3.68
N ASP A 108 10.51 3.35 -4.45
CA ASP A 108 11.10 4.59 -3.93
C ASP A 108 9.99 5.60 -3.58
N PRO A 109 9.87 6.03 -2.30
CA PRO A 109 8.75 6.88 -1.87
C PRO A 109 9.02 8.39 -1.97
N VAL A 110 10.09 8.84 -2.64
CA VAL A 110 10.43 10.27 -2.72
C VAL A 110 9.36 11.08 -3.47
N ALA A 111 9.27 12.37 -3.18
CA ALA A 111 8.35 13.28 -3.84
C ALA A 111 8.53 13.25 -5.37
N GLY A 112 7.43 13.30 -6.12
CA GLY A 112 7.45 13.21 -7.57
C GLY A 112 7.39 11.80 -8.14
N PHE A 113 7.70 10.74 -7.38
CA PHE A 113 7.53 9.36 -7.83
C PHE A 113 6.15 8.83 -7.42
N GLU A 114 5.45 8.25 -8.39
CA GLU A 114 4.12 7.74 -8.20
C GLU A 114 4.10 6.21 -8.02
N ALA A 115 3.18 5.70 -7.20
CA ALA A 115 3.19 4.30 -6.81
C ALA A 115 2.81 3.30 -7.93
N GLY A 116 2.01 3.70 -8.91
CA GLY A 116 1.46 2.81 -9.94
C GLY A 116 0.33 1.88 -9.46
N ILE A 117 0.15 1.75 -8.16
CA ILE A 117 -0.95 1.05 -7.49
C ILE A 117 -1.72 2.06 -6.64
N GLY A 118 -3.02 2.18 -6.91
CA GLY A 118 -3.88 3.09 -6.14
C GLY A 118 -4.26 2.49 -4.79
N ILE A 119 -4.07 3.24 -3.71
CA ILE A 119 -4.53 2.86 -2.36
C ILE A 119 -5.72 3.75 -2.00
N TYR A 120 -6.80 3.14 -1.52
CA TYR A 120 -8.04 3.83 -1.20
C TYR A 120 -8.54 3.46 0.19
N VAL A 121 -9.00 4.45 0.95
CA VAL A 121 -9.77 4.27 2.17
C VAL A 121 -11.17 4.87 1.94
N ASP A 122 -12.22 4.06 1.99
CA ASP A 122 -13.60 4.46 1.72
C ASP A 122 -13.76 5.32 0.45
N ASP A 123 -13.17 4.85 -0.66
CA ASP A 123 -13.12 5.53 -1.96
C ASP A 123 -12.26 6.81 -2.02
N VAL A 124 -11.62 7.24 -0.94
CA VAL A 124 -10.66 8.34 -0.94
C VAL A 124 -9.28 7.82 -1.33
N TYR A 125 -8.70 8.37 -2.40
CA TYR A 125 -7.35 8.05 -2.86
C TYR A 125 -6.28 8.57 -1.90
N LEU A 126 -5.29 7.74 -1.57
CA LEU A 126 -4.07 8.15 -0.87
C LEU A 126 -3.01 8.48 -1.92
N ASN A 127 -2.69 9.76 -2.07
CA ASN A 127 -1.76 10.21 -3.11
C ASN A 127 -0.33 9.74 -2.87
N ARG A 128 0.04 9.48 -1.61
CA ARG A 128 1.39 9.09 -1.22
C ARG A 128 1.39 7.76 -0.45
N PRO A 129 2.50 6.99 -0.53
CA PRO A 129 2.59 5.68 0.13
C PRO A 129 2.92 5.76 1.62
N GLN A 130 3.28 6.94 2.15
CA GLN A 130 3.53 7.15 3.57
C GLN A 130 2.24 6.88 4.36
N ALA A 131 2.34 6.28 5.54
CA ALA A 131 1.21 5.86 6.37
C ALA A 131 0.17 4.95 5.67
N ALA A 132 0.52 4.32 4.54
CA ALA A 132 -0.38 3.46 3.76
C ALA A 132 -0.30 1.97 4.15
N VAL A 133 0.58 1.56 5.08
CA VAL A 133 0.52 0.25 5.75
C VAL A 133 -0.58 0.34 6.81
N LEU A 134 -1.82 0.04 6.39
CA LEU A 134 -3.00 0.19 7.22
C LEU A 134 -3.18 -1.03 8.12
N ASP A 135 -3.27 -0.81 9.44
CA ASP A 135 -3.65 -1.86 10.39
C ASP A 135 -5.13 -2.25 10.22
N ILE A 136 -5.41 -3.54 10.43
CA ILE A 136 -6.75 -4.11 10.27
C ILE A 136 -7.55 -3.94 11.57
N TYR A 137 -8.35 -2.90 11.63
CA TYR A 137 -9.35 -2.69 12.67
C TYR A 137 -10.53 -1.89 12.09
N ASP A 138 -11.75 -2.18 12.53
CA ASP A 138 -12.98 -1.53 12.04
C ASP A 138 -13.14 -1.63 10.51
N VAL A 139 -12.76 -2.78 9.95
CA VAL A 139 -12.80 -3.03 8.52
C VAL A 139 -13.98 -3.91 8.16
N GLU A 140 -14.69 -3.56 7.09
CA GLU A 140 -15.71 -4.41 6.49
C GLU A 140 -15.08 -5.42 5.55
N ARG A 141 -14.18 -4.94 4.66
CA ARG A 141 -13.42 -5.78 3.73
C ARG A 141 -12.22 -5.03 3.13
N VAL A 142 -11.30 -5.79 2.57
CA VAL A 142 -10.24 -5.29 1.69
C VAL A 142 -10.45 -5.88 0.30
N GLU A 143 -10.45 -5.03 -0.72
CA GLU A 143 -10.57 -5.42 -2.13
C GLU A 143 -9.24 -5.16 -2.84
N VAL A 144 -8.70 -6.16 -3.56
CA VAL A 144 -7.51 -6.02 -4.39
C VAL A 144 -7.92 -6.22 -5.86
N LEU A 145 -7.94 -5.12 -6.61
CA LEU A 145 -8.28 -5.05 -8.02
C LEU A 145 -6.99 -5.19 -8.83
N ARG A 146 -6.91 -6.17 -9.71
CA ARG A 146 -5.72 -6.44 -10.51
C ARG A 146 -5.89 -6.01 -11.96
N GLY A 147 -4.81 -5.46 -12.52
CA GLY A 147 -4.78 -4.83 -13.84
C GLY A 147 -5.26 -3.39 -13.84
N PRO A 148 -5.05 -2.65 -14.95
CA PRO A 148 -5.29 -1.22 -15.02
C PRO A 148 -6.73 -0.81 -14.67
N GLN A 149 -6.85 0.21 -13.82
CA GLN A 149 -8.10 0.80 -13.36
C GLN A 149 -8.25 2.28 -13.81
N GLY A 150 -7.51 2.70 -14.82
CA GLY A 150 -7.38 4.10 -15.24
C GLY A 150 -8.70 4.81 -15.54
N THR A 151 -9.73 4.11 -16.03
CA THR A 151 -11.03 4.73 -16.36
C THR A 151 -11.81 5.17 -15.12
N LEU A 152 -11.95 4.32 -14.10
CA LEU A 152 -12.77 4.60 -12.93
C LEU A 152 -11.99 5.18 -11.74
N TYR A 153 -10.74 4.78 -11.59
CA TYR A 153 -9.89 5.17 -10.46
C TYR A 153 -8.87 6.24 -10.86
N GLY A 154 -8.53 6.33 -12.15
CA GLY A 154 -7.71 7.40 -12.70
C GLY A 154 -6.22 7.12 -12.66
N ARG A 155 -5.45 8.19 -12.46
CA ARG A 155 -3.98 8.17 -12.45
C ARG A 155 -3.42 7.17 -11.44
N ASN A 156 -2.22 6.67 -11.70
CA ASN A 156 -1.46 5.83 -10.77
C ASN A 156 -2.15 4.51 -10.38
N THR A 157 -3.02 3.99 -11.24
CA THR A 157 -3.69 2.70 -11.06
C THR A 157 -3.41 1.77 -12.22
N ILE A 158 -2.19 1.83 -12.78
CA ILE A 158 -1.80 1.05 -13.96
C ILE A 158 -1.61 -0.44 -13.65
N GLY A 159 -1.18 -0.79 -12.45
CA GLY A 159 -1.08 -2.18 -12.01
C GLY A 159 -2.33 -2.68 -11.32
N GLY A 160 -3.12 -1.77 -10.72
CA GLY A 160 -4.32 -2.11 -9.98
C GLY A 160 -4.66 -1.11 -8.88
N ALA A 161 -5.58 -1.54 -7.99
CA ALA A 161 -5.96 -0.75 -6.82
C ALA A 161 -6.22 -1.64 -5.60
N ILE A 162 -5.97 -1.12 -4.42
CA ILE A 162 -6.30 -1.73 -3.13
C ILE A 162 -7.28 -0.82 -2.42
N LYS A 163 -8.43 -1.37 -2.04
CA LYS A 163 -9.47 -0.63 -1.31
C LYS A 163 -9.59 -1.20 0.10
N TYR A 164 -9.45 -0.33 1.07
CA TYR A 164 -9.75 -0.59 2.47
C TYR A 164 -11.12 0.02 2.76
N VAL A 165 -12.14 -0.82 2.98
CA VAL A 165 -13.52 -0.41 3.21
C VAL A 165 -13.83 -0.53 4.69
N THR A 166 -14.18 0.58 5.34
CA THR A 166 -14.54 0.60 6.75
C THR A 166 -16.01 0.22 6.95
N LYS A 167 -16.36 -0.22 8.17
CA LYS A 167 -17.73 -0.61 8.49
C LYS A 167 -18.68 0.59 8.47
N LYS A 168 -19.91 0.38 7.99
CA LYS A 168 -21.01 1.31 8.20
C LYS A 168 -21.49 1.23 9.66
N LEU A 169 -22.08 2.33 10.16
CA LEU A 169 -22.60 2.37 11.52
C LEU A 169 -23.90 1.58 11.64
N SER A 170 -24.04 0.85 12.74
CA SER A 170 -25.24 0.05 13.04
C SER A 170 -26.44 0.93 13.46
N ASP A 171 -27.65 0.45 13.16
CA ASP A 171 -28.90 1.05 13.64
C ASP A 171 -29.15 0.76 15.12
N GLU A 172 -28.37 -0.14 15.73
CA GLU A 172 -28.42 -0.48 17.15
C GLU A 172 -27.15 -0.01 17.85
N ALA A 173 -27.24 0.23 19.16
CA ALA A 173 -26.05 0.55 19.94
C ALA A 173 -25.21 -0.72 20.12
N GLU A 174 -23.96 -0.65 19.70
CA GLU A 174 -23.01 -1.75 19.80
C GLU A 174 -21.64 -1.25 20.26
N ALA A 175 -20.89 -2.13 20.91
CA ALA A 175 -19.51 -1.89 21.23
C ALA A 175 -18.73 -3.20 21.15
N ASN A 176 -17.52 -3.13 20.62
CA ASN A 176 -16.57 -4.25 20.58
C ASN A 176 -15.28 -3.83 21.29
N PHE A 177 -14.77 -4.70 22.12
CA PHE A 177 -13.44 -4.59 22.71
C PHE A 177 -12.60 -5.78 22.30
N ARG A 178 -11.46 -5.54 21.67
CA ARG A 178 -10.46 -6.54 21.31
C ARG A 178 -9.18 -6.33 22.10
N LEU A 179 -8.64 -7.41 22.65
CA LEU A 179 -7.30 -7.46 23.23
C LEU A 179 -6.51 -8.57 22.54
N ALA A 180 -5.29 -8.26 22.12
CA ALA A 180 -4.34 -9.22 21.60
C ALA A 180 -3.06 -9.21 22.44
N VAL A 181 -2.51 -10.39 22.73
CA VAL A 181 -1.22 -10.56 23.41
C VAL A 181 -0.40 -11.62 22.67
N GLY A 182 0.89 -11.41 22.50
CA GLY A 182 1.66 -12.32 21.65
C GLY A 182 3.16 -12.31 21.89
N SER A 183 3.86 -12.91 20.94
CA SER A 183 5.32 -12.95 20.88
C SER A 183 5.89 -11.53 20.89
N TYR A 184 7.13 -11.39 21.36
CA TYR A 184 7.82 -10.10 21.47
C TYR A 184 7.04 -9.09 22.32
N ASN A 185 6.48 -9.53 23.44
CA ASN A 185 5.68 -8.73 24.38
C ASN A 185 4.55 -7.93 23.70
N GLN A 186 4.00 -8.42 22.59
CA GLN A 186 2.89 -7.78 21.89
C GLN A 186 1.68 -7.60 22.82
N ILE A 187 1.16 -6.38 22.86
CA ILE A 187 -0.10 -6.02 23.52
C ILE A 187 -0.84 -5.02 22.64
N ASP A 188 -1.94 -5.46 22.04
CA ASP A 188 -2.78 -4.60 21.22
C ASP A 188 -4.17 -4.49 21.84
N GLY A 189 -4.73 -3.30 21.81
CA GLY A 189 -6.08 -3.02 22.27
C GLY A 189 -6.87 -2.22 21.23
N VAL A 190 -8.08 -2.66 20.92
CA VAL A 190 -9.01 -1.92 20.04
C VAL A 190 -10.36 -1.82 20.75
N LEU A 191 -10.92 -0.63 20.78
CA LEU A 191 -12.28 -0.36 21.22
C LEU A 191 -13.03 0.29 20.07
N THR A 192 -14.12 -0.35 19.62
CA THR A 192 -15.02 0.18 18.61
C THR A 192 -16.41 0.33 19.26
N ALA A 193 -17.08 1.44 19.01
CA ALA A 193 -18.43 1.65 19.49
C ALA A 193 -19.23 2.49 18.50
N SER A 194 -20.52 2.17 18.35
CA SER A 194 -21.49 2.96 17.58
C SER A 194 -22.84 3.02 18.27
N THR A 195 -23.58 4.08 18.02
CA THR A 195 -24.93 4.24 18.56
C THR A 195 -25.78 5.15 17.69
N PRO A 196 -27.06 4.84 17.48
CA PRO A 196 -28.01 5.79 16.95
C PRO A 196 -28.27 6.91 17.99
N ILE A 197 -28.15 8.17 17.56
CA ILE A 197 -28.55 9.35 18.34
C ILE A 197 -30.04 9.62 18.14
N THR A 198 -30.52 9.41 16.93
CA THR A 198 -31.93 9.43 16.51
C THR A 198 -32.18 8.32 15.50
N ASP A 199 -33.40 8.10 15.08
CA ASP A 199 -33.75 7.13 14.03
C ASP A 199 -33.04 7.41 12.68
N THR A 200 -32.44 8.58 12.50
CA THR A 200 -31.84 9.03 11.26
C THR A 200 -30.37 9.46 11.42
N LEU A 201 -29.82 9.49 12.63
CA LEU A 201 -28.48 9.98 12.92
C LEU A 201 -27.73 8.98 13.78
N ARG A 202 -26.60 8.49 13.28
CA ARG A 202 -25.70 7.55 13.96
C ARG A 202 -24.32 8.18 14.14
N ILE A 203 -23.64 7.82 15.21
CA ILE A 203 -22.27 8.17 15.49
C ILE A 203 -21.50 6.94 15.95
N GLY A 204 -20.26 6.82 15.54
CA GLY A 204 -19.40 5.73 15.97
C GLY A 204 -17.95 6.02 15.73
N GLY A 205 -17.10 5.12 16.21
CA GLY A 205 -15.67 5.20 15.98
C GLY A 205 -14.91 4.14 16.74
N SER A 206 -13.61 4.11 16.45
CA SER A 206 -12.67 3.15 17.01
C SER A 206 -11.43 3.86 17.51
N ILE A 207 -10.87 3.37 18.59
CA ILE A 207 -9.52 3.72 19.08
C ILE A 207 -8.70 2.45 19.18
N ALA A 208 -7.47 2.50 18.70
CA ALA A 208 -6.56 1.36 18.68
C ALA A 208 -5.20 1.75 19.26
N LYS A 209 -4.59 0.84 19.99
CA LYS A 209 -3.18 0.90 20.40
C LYS A 209 -2.54 -0.44 20.07
N PHE A 210 -1.45 -0.38 19.29
CA PHE A 210 -0.66 -1.54 18.90
C PHE A 210 0.74 -1.37 19.44
N THR A 211 1.20 -2.33 20.25
CA THR A 211 2.57 -2.31 20.80
C THR A 211 3.21 -3.67 20.70
N ARG A 212 4.49 -3.69 20.37
CA ARG A 212 5.31 -4.88 20.32
C ARG A 212 6.78 -4.50 20.39
N ASP A 213 7.58 -5.23 21.16
CA ASP A 213 9.04 -5.12 21.16
C ASP A 213 9.62 -5.42 19.76
N GLY A 214 10.81 -4.96 19.49
CA GLY A 214 11.55 -5.26 18.25
C GLY A 214 11.75 -6.74 18.01
N PHE A 215 11.98 -7.13 16.76
CA PHE A 215 12.42 -8.48 16.44
C PHE A 215 13.90 -8.68 16.71
N GLY A 216 14.68 -7.60 16.75
CA GLY A 216 16.09 -7.52 17.10
C GLY A 216 16.43 -6.22 17.78
N ASP A 217 17.71 -6.07 18.16
CA ASP A 217 18.24 -4.93 18.89
C ASP A 217 19.13 -4.05 18.00
N ASN A 218 19.20 -2.74 18.30
CA ASN A 218 20.31 -1.92 17.86
C ASN A 218 21.46 -2.05 18.86
N LEU A 219 22.51 -2.78 18.49
CA LEU A 219 23.64 -3.12 19.37
C LEU A 219 24.53 -1.93 19.73
N THR A 220 24.39 -0.79 19.06
CA THR A 220 25.17 0.43 19.29
C THR A 220 24.38 1.50 20.02
N GLN A 221 23.07 1.42 20.06
CA GLN A 221 22.19 2.38 20.69
C GLN A 221 21.28 1.69 21.73
N PRO A 222 21.71 1.59 23.00
CA PRO A 222 20.95 0.91 24.03
C PRO A 222 19.56 1.50 24.23
N GLY A 223 18.53 0.64 24.18
CA GLY A 223 17.14 1.03 24.33
C GLY A 223 16.42 1.38 23.03
N VAL A 224 17.10 1.28 21.90
CA VAL A 224 16.51 1.31 20.55
C VAL A 224 16.41 -0.12 20.05
N GLU A 225 15.20 -0.54 19.67
CA GLU A 225 14.93 -1.87 19.16
C GLU A 225 14.71 -1.80 17.63
N ASN A 226 15.02 -2.88 16.93
CA ASN A 226 14.80 -2.94 15.49
C ASN A 226 13.49 -3.67 15.17
N TYR A 227 12.65 -3.10 14.29
CA TYR A 227 11.30 -3.58 13.98
C TYR A 227 10.30 -3.49 15.15
N GLN A 228 10.49 -2.61 16.10
CA GLN A 228 9.54 -2.33 17.18
C GLN A 228 8.25 -1.73 16.63
N LYS A 229 7.12 -1.87 17.34
CA LYS A 229 5.83 -1.28 16.98
C LYS A 229 5.23 -0.51 18.16
N ASP A 230 4.91 0.76 17.94
CA ASP A 230 4.17 1.63 18.87
C ASP A 230 3.25 2.57 18.10
N ILE A 231 2.03 2.10 17.75
CA ILE A 231 1.08 2.82 16.92
C ILE A 231 -0.18 3.13 17.73
N THR A 232 -0.66 4.35 17.64
CA THR A 232 -1.98 4.77 18.13
C THR A 232 -2.85 5.15 16.94
N GLY A 233 -4.02 4.54 16.81
CA GLY A 233 -4.99 4.81 15.75
C GLY A 233 -6.32 5.30 16.30
N PHE A 234 -6.98 6.16 15.54
CA PHE A 234 -8.35 6.61 15.78
C PHE A 234 -9.11 6.64 14.47
N ARG A 235 -10.36 6.19 14.47
CA ARG A 235 -11.34 6.42 13.41
C ARG A 235 -12.65 6.86 14.01
N GLY A 236 -13.34 7.78 13.34
CA GLY A 236 -14.65 8.25 13.76
C GLY A 236 -15.53 8.54 12.56
N SER A 237 -16.83 8.27 12.69
CA SER A 237 -17.80 8.61 11.66
C SER A 237 -19.13 9.06 12.25
N LEU A 238 -19.83 9.85 11.44
CA LEU A 238 -21.19 10.29 11.68
C LEU A 238 -21.98 10.03 10.40
N GLU A 239 -23.08 9.30 10.51
CA GLU A 239 -23.98 9.00 9.39
C GLU A 239 -25.35 9.62 9.64
N TRP A 240 -25.89 10.27 8.61
CA TRP A 240 -27.16 10.96 8.68
C TRP A 240 -28.03 10.64 7.47
N GLU A 241 -29.19 10.04 7.74
CA GLU A 241 -30.21 9.66 6.77
C GLU A 241 -31.52 10.37 7.06
N PRO A 242 -31.64 11.69 6.78
CA PRO A 242 -32.84 12.45 7.08
C PRO A 242 -34.08 12.00 6.30
N SER A 243 -33.89 11.27 5.21
CA SER A 243 -34.91 10.67 4.38
C SER A 243 -34.37 9.45 3.64
N GLU A 244 -35.24 8.60 3.12
CA GLU A 244 -34.86 7.43 2.29
C GLU A 244 -34.06 7.79 1.02
N ASN A 245 -34.03 9.05 0.63
CA ASN A 245 -33.39 9.52 -0.60
C ASN A 245 -32.09 10.26 -0.35
N PHE A 246 -31.65 10.42 0.89
CA PHE A 246 -30.44 11.20 1.19
C PHE A 246 -29.64 10.54 2.30
N PHE A 247 -28.39 10.26 2.02
CA PHE A 247 -27.39 9.76 2.95
C PHE A 247 -26.21 10.73 2.99
N LEU A 248 -25.69 10.97 4.18
CA LEU A 248 -24.45 11.72 4.43
C LEU A 248 -23.59 10.96 5.44
N ARG A 249 -22.33 10.78 5.11
CA ARG A 249 -21.30 10.26 6.02
C ARG A 249 -20.15 11.26 6.12
N PHE A 250 -19.85 11.69 7.34
CA PHE A 250 -18.59 12.33 7.67
C PHE A 250 -17.70 11.31 8.37
N ALA A 251 -16.50 11.11 7.85
CA ALA A 251 -15.50 10.20 8.41
C ALA A 251 -14.21 10.95 8.70
N THR A 252 -13.49 10.54 9.74
CA THR A 252 -12.16 11.03 10.09
C THR A 252 -11.30 9.90 10.59
N ASP A 253 -10.01 9.95 10.30
CA ASP A 253 -9.00 9.03 10.81
C ASP A 253 -7.75 9.77 11.26
N TYR A 254 -7.02 9.17 12.19
CA TYR A 254 -5.75 9.65 12.70
C TYR A 254 -4.84 8.48 13.07
N ILE A 255 -3.58 8.57 12.71
CA ILE A 255 -2.53 7.61 13.07
C ILE A 255 -1.35 8.40 13.64
N ASP A 256 -0.79 7.91 14.75
CA ASP A 256 0.45 8.35 15.34
C ASP A 256 1.33 7.12 15.59
N ASP A 257 2.39 6.98 14.80
CA ASP A 257 3.37 5.90 14.88
C ASP A 257 4.67 6.45 15.47
N GLN A 258 5.00 5.98 16.66
CA GLN A 258 6.20 6.31 17.43
C GLN A 258 7.11 5.07 17.58
N SER A 259 7.02 4.15 16.63
CA SER A 259 7.88 2.96 16.59
C SER A 259 9.33 3.35 16.40
N ASP A 260 10.25 2.56 16.97
CA ASP A 260 11.68 2.73 16.73
C ASP A 260 12.01 2.57 15.22
N PRO A 261 13.03 3.27 14.71
CA PRO A 261 13.35 3.27 13.28
C PRO A 261 13.84 1.89 12.81
N ARG A 262 13.19 1.39 11.75
CA ARG A 262 13.54 0.13 11.11
C ARG A 262 14.83 0.26 10.31
N GLN A 263 15.85 -0.52 10.67
CA GLN A 263 17.16 -0.52 10.03
C GLN A 263 17.44 -1.83 9.29
N GLY A 264 18.28 -1.75 8.27
CA GLY A 264 18.70 -2.91 7.49
C GLY A 264 19.70 -3.80 8.23
N HIS A 265 19.78 -5.05 7.81
CA HIS A 265 20.81 -6.01 8.19
C HIS A 265 21.92 -6.01 7.14
N ARG A 266 23.16 -5.80 7.56
CA ARG A 266 24.31 -5.79 6.68
C ARG A 266 24.67 -7.19 6.20
N LEU A 267 24.85 -7.37 4.89
CA LEU A 267 25.11 -8.68 4.25
C LEU A 267 26.60 -8.96 4.00
N THR A 268 27.47 -7.95 4.14
CA THR A 268 28.92 -8.07 3.88
C THR A 268 29.73 -7.50 5.03
N VAL A 269 30.96 -7.99 5.18
CA VAL A 269 31.91 -7.43 6.13
C VAL A 269 32.23 -5.99 5.76
N GLY A 270 32.36 -5.09 6.74
CA GLY A 270 32.78 -3.70 6.52
C GLY A 270 34.13 -3.63 5.82
N ASN A 271 34.25 -2.82 4.75
CA ASN A 271 35.44 -2.76 3.94
C ASN A 271 36.67 -2.19 4.67
N LEU A 272 36.43 -1.16 5.52
CA LEU A 272 37.48 -0.46 6.26
C LEU A 272 37.68 -1.03 7.65
N THR A 273 36.59 -1.16 8.42
CA THR A 273 36.65 -1.58 9.83
C THR A 273 36.75 -3.08 10.00
N GLY A 274 36.37 -3.86 8.98
CA GLY A 274 36.24 -5.31 9.08
C GLY A 274 35.07 -5.74 10.00
N ALA A 275 34.10 -4.85 10.23
CA ALA A 275 32.90 -5.17 11.04
C ALA A 275 32.22 -6.43 10.51
N PRO A 276 32.05 -7.49 11.34
CA PRO A 276 31.50 -8.75 10.85
C PRO A 276 30.00 -8.60 10.58
N VAL A 277 29.49 -9.45 9.69
CA VAL A 277 28.04 -9.68 9.55
C VAL A 277 27.51 -10.22 10.87
N LEU A 278 26.32 -9.76 11.30
CA LEU A 278 25.65 -10.26 12.51
C LEU A 278 25.02 -11.64 12.24
N ASP A 279 24.85 -12.43 13.29
CA ASP A 279 24.25 -13.77 13.17
C ASP A 279 22.72 -13.69 13.09
N ASP A 280 22.09 -12.74 13.82
CA ASP A 280 20.65 -12.48 13.76
C ASP A 280 20.34 -11.43 12.69
N VAL A 281 19.43 -11.76 11.78
CA VAL A 281 19.06 -10.89 10.66
C VAL A 281 18.24 -9.66 11.06
N PHE A 282 17.72 -9.64 12.27
CA PHE A 282 16.96 -8.51 12.83
C PHE A 282 17.83 -7.57 13.65
N ASP A 283 19.03 -7.99 14.08
CA ASP A 283 19.97 -7.13 14.77
C ASP A 283 20.65 -6.15 13.80
N THR A 284 20.91 -4.93 14.32
CA THR A 284 21.64 -3.88 13.58
C THR A 284 22.72 -3.24 14.45
N ARG A 285 23.65 -2.50 13.79
CA ARG A 285 24.63 -1.62 14.45
C ARG A 285 24.49 -0.18 14.00
N ALA A 286 23.33 0.20 13.47
CA ALA A 286 23.08 1.55 12.97
C ALA A 286 23.50 2.63 13.97
N GLY A 287 24.19 3.65 13.50
CA GLY A 287 24.77 4.73 14.28
C GLY A 287 24.01 6.04 14.14
N LEU A 288 22.71 6.04 14.40
CA LEU A 288 21.84 7.20 14.21
C LEU A 288 22.12 8.28 15.25
N ASP A 289 22.33 9.54 14.82
CA ASP A 289 22.46 10.69 15.72
C ASP A 289 21.18 11.02 16.50
N ASN A 290 20.03 10.87 15.82
CA ASN A 290 18.69 10.93 16.42
C ASN A 290 17.91 9.71 16.00
N PRO A 291 17.74 8.70 16.87
CA PRO A 291 17.02 7.47 16.55
C PRO A 291 15.50 7.59 16.69
N GLU A 292 14.96 8.77 17.03
CA GLU A 292 13.51 8.97 17.11
C GLU A 292 12.91 8.97 15.71
N GLN A 293 11.87 8.15 15.51
CA GLN A 293 11.02 8.15 14.34
C GLN A 293 9.62 8.61 14.72
N GLU A 294 8.96 9.33 13.82
CA GLU A 294 7.57 9.73 14.01
C GLU A 294 6.85 9.72 12.65
N VAL A 295 5.66 9.09 12.60
CA VAL A 295 4.75 9.23 11.47
C VAL A 295 3.38 9.62 11.97
N LYS A 296 2.86 10.73 11.48
CA LYS A 296 1.50 11.20 11.76
C LYS A 296 0.74 11.30 10.45
N ALA A 297 -0.48 10.79 10.43
CA ALA A 297 -1.38 10.96 9.32
C ALA A 297 -2.81 11.21 9.81
N GLN A 298 -3.52 12.07 9.11
CA GLN A 298 -4.94 12.34 9.40
C GLN A 298 -5.74 12.54 8.13
N GLY A 299 -7.02 12.21 8.21
CA GLY A 299 -7.95 12.34 7.11
C GLY A 299 -9.34 12.79 7.54
N TYR A 300 -9.99 13.51 6.65
CA TYR A 300 -11.37 13.93 6.77
C TYR A 300 -12.07 13.68 5.44
N ALA A 301 -13.22 13.01 5.45
CA ALA A 301 -14.00 12.74 4.26
C ALA A 301 -15.49 13.03 4.49
N LEU A 302 -16.11 13.64 3.51
CA LEU A 302 -17.55 13.88 3.48
C LEU A 302 -18.14 13.21 2.23
N THR A 303 -18.87 12.11 2.45
CA THR A 303 -19.59 11.41 1.39
C THR A 303 -21.06 11.77 1.47
N THR A 304 -21.65 12.18 0.36
CA THR A 304 -23.10 12.41 0.26
C THR A 304 -23.66 11.62 -0.91
N GLU A 305 -24.83 11.00 -0.68
CA GLU A 305 -25.58 10.30 -1.72
C GLU A 305 -27.00 10.86 -1.75
N TRP A 306 -27.45 11.24 -2.93
CA TRP A 306 -28.79 11.77 -3.15
C TRP A 306 -29.47 11.04 -4.29
N THR A 307 -30.45 10.20 -3.94
CA THR A 307 -31.33 9.53 -4.89
C THR A 307 -32.37 10.54 -5.41
N LEU A 308 -32.19 10.97 -6.66
CA LEU A 308 -33.07 11.97 -7.29
C LEU A 308 -34.41 11.36 -7.69
N ASN A 309 -34.42 10.11 -8.12
CA ASN A 309 -35.57 9.27 -8.46
C ASN A 309 -35.10 7.80 -8.59
N ASP A 310 -36.02 6.92 -8.98
CA ASP A 310 -35.76 5.46 -9.06
C ASP A 310 -34.57 5.06 -9.93
N ASN A 311 -34.09 5.92 -10.81
CA ASN A 311 -33.02 5.62 -11.75
C ASN A 311 -31.74 6.44 -11.52
N TRP A 312 -31.81 7.63 -10.91
CA TRP A 312 -30.70 8.55 -10.81
C TRP A 312 -30.28 8.82 -9.38
N MET A 313 -28.99 8.70 -9.13
CA MET A 313 -28.34 9.09 -7.88
C MET A 313 -27.15 10.02 -8.17
N VAL A 314 -26.96 11.02 -7.33
CA VAL A 314 -25.75 11.84 -7.25
C VAL A 314 -24.97 11.39 -6.03
N ARG A 315 -23.68 11.09 -6.21
CA ARG A 315 -22.74 10.86 -5.11
C ARG A 315 -21.63 11.90 -5.19
N ASN A 316 -21.26 12.44 -4.05
CA ASN A 316 -20.15 13.36 -3.90
C ASN A 316 -19.22 12.87 -2.79
N ILE A 317 -17.89 12.92 -3.02
CA ILE A 317 -16.86 12.55 -2.06
C ILE A 317 -15.87 13.71 -2.02
N LEU A 318 -15.89 14.49 -0.95
CA LEU A 318 -14.92 15.55 -0.66
C LEU A 318 -14.00 15.07 0.44
N ALA A 319 -12.69 15.13 0.25
CA ALA A 319 -11.74 14.68 1.26
C ALA A 319 -10.53 15.60 1.34
N TYR A 320 -10.02 15.75 2.56
CA TYR A 320 -8.71 16.33 2.88
C TYR A 320 -7.89 15.33 3.67
N ARG A 321 -6.62 15.16 3.30
CA ARG A 321 -5.67 14.31 4.02
C ARG A 321 -4.33 15.00 4.13
N GLU A 322 -3.61 14.70 5.21
CA GLU A 322 -2.23 15.12 5.39
C GLU A 322 -1.44 14.07 6.15
N ASP A 323 -0.16 13.97 5.88
CA ASP A 323 0.78 13.16 6.62
C ASP A 323 2.15 13.84 6.75
N GLU A 324 2.79 13.59 7.87
CA GLU A 324 4.16 14.00 8.17
C GLU A 324 4.92 12.79 8.70
N SER A 325 6.12 12.56 8.17
CA SER A 325 7.00 11.51 8.67
C SER A 325 8.44 11.97 8.78
N PHE A 326 9.07 11.64 9.90
CA PHE A 326 10.49 11.71 10.12
C PHE A 326 11.04 10.29 10.27
N SER A 327 12.02 9.91 9.46
CA SER A 327 12.64 8.58 9.51
C SER A 327 14.17 8.75 9.46
N PRO A 328 14.88 8.41 10.52
CA PRO A 328 16.34 8.32 10.48
C PRO A 328 16.75 6.97 9.91
N ILE A 329 17.46 6.99 8.78
CA ILE A 329 17.91 5.78 8.08
C ILE A 329 19.43 5.76 8.10
N ASP A 330 20.01 4.62 8.47
CA ASP A 330 21.44 4.33 8.28
C ASP A 330 21.56 3.28 7.18
N PHE A 331 22.13 3.65 6.03
CA PHE A 331 22.24 2.75 4.90
C PHE A 331 23.30 1.67 5.11
N ASP A 332 24.42 1.99 5.79
CA ASP A 332 25.50 1.03 5.99
C ASP A 332 25.33 0.15 7.23
N SER A 333 24.38 0.49 8.09
CA SER A 333 24.03 -0.22 9.33
C SER A 333 25.25 -0.43 10.25
N LEU A 334 26.12 0.60 10.33
CA LEU A 334 27.32 0.64 11.17
C LEU A 334 27.33 1.91 12.04
N PRO A 335 28.07 1.92 13.16
CA PRO A 335 28.14 3.08 14.04
C PRO A 335 29.07 4.19 13.52
N SER A 336 29.37 4.20 12.24
CA SER A 336 30.22 5.20 11.61
C SER A 336 29.37 6.35 11.09
N ASP A 337 29.89 7.57 11.17
CA ASP A 337 29.27 8.76 10.58
C ASP A 337 29.47 8.75 9.06
N ASP A 338 28.79 7.78 8.39
CA ASP A 338 28.87 7.56 6.95
C ASP A 338 27.58 6.89 6.47
N LEU A 339 26.90 7.48 5.48
CA LEU A 339 25.62 7.02 4.93
C LEU A 339 24.43 7.12 5.90
N ASP A 340 24.52 8.06 6.86
CA ASP A 340 23.38 8.43 7.70
C ASP A 340 22.44 9.38 6.96
N VAL A 341 21.17 9.03 6.92
CA VAL A 341 20.16 9.71 6.11
C VAL A 341 18.92 10.06 6.96
N PRO A 342 18.94 11.18 7.69
CA PRO A 342 17.70 11.72 8.21
C PRO A 342 16.81 12.18 7.06
N VAL A 343 15.55 11.74 7.03
CA VAL A 343 14.60 12.10 5.98
C VAL A 343 13.27 12.58 6.58
N VAL A 344 12.71 13.62 5.98
CA VAL A 344 11.36 14.14 6.25
C VAL A 344 10.52 14.01 5.00
N TYR A 345 9.28 13.56 5.16
CA TYR A 345 8.22 13.67 4.17
C TYR A 345 7.05 14.44 4.78
N GLU A 346 6.50 15.39 4.04
CA GLU A 346 5.28 16.12 4.38
C GLU A 346 4.38 16.11 3.15
N ASN A 347 3.16 15.65 3.29
CA ASN A 347 2.23 15.52 2.19
C ASN A 347 0.86 16.04 2.61
N ASP A 348 0.19 16.75 1.70
CA ASP A 348 -1.22 17.09 1.88
C ASP A 348 -1.98 16.97 0.56
N GLN A 349 -3.28 16.76 0.66
CA GLN A 349 -4.16 16.68 -0.49
C GLN A 349 -5.60 17.11 -0.18
N LEU A 350 -6.20 17.78 -1.14
CA LEU A 350 -7.64 18.00 -1.24
C LEU A 350 -8.15 17.27 -2.48
N SER A 351 -9.16 16.42 -2.33
CA SER A 351 -9.78 15.73 -3.46
C SER A 351 -11.30 15.88 -3.46
N GLU A 352 -11.86 15.97 -4.65
CA GLU A 352 -13.31 16.06 -4.89
C GLU A 352 -13.68 15.10 -6.01
N GLU A 353 -14.64 14.20 -5.76
CA GLU A 353 -15.20 13.32 -6.78
C GLU A 353 -16.72 13.48 -6.81
N LEU A 354 -17.24 13.98 -7.93
CA LEU A 354 -18.66 14.09 -8.19
C LEU A 354 -19.09 13.03 -9.20
N GLN A 355 -20.06 12.20 -8.81
CA GLN A 355 -20.59 11.10 -9.63
C GLN A 355 -22.08 11.29 -9.86
N LEU A 356 -22.52 11.04 -11.08
CA LEU A 356 -23.92 10.88 -11.46
C LEU A 356 -24.12 9.42 -11.92
N LEU A 357 -24.86 8.66 -11.13
CA LEU A 357 -25.15 7.25 -11.37
C LEU A 357 -26.54 7.10 -11.95
N TYR A 358 -26.66 6.24 -12.95
CA TYR A 358 -27.92 5.83 -13.55
C TYR A 358 -28.06 4.31 -13.47
N THR A 359 -29.19 3.83 -12.98
CA THR A 359 -29.57 2.40 -12.98
C THR A 359 -30.90 2.24 -13.67
N GLY A 360 -30.95 1.42 -14.69
CA GLY A 360 -32.16 1.17 -15.49
C GLY A 360 -32.26 -0.24 -16.00
N ASP A 361 -33.38 -0.58 -16.65
CA ASP A 361 -33.72 -1.96 -17.04
C ASP A 361 -32.75 -2.57 -18.08
N ARG A 362 -32.03 -1.76 -18.85
CA ARG A 362 -31.19 -2.20 -19.98
C ARG A 362 -29.83 -1.58 -20.03
N TRP A 363 -29.57 -0.62 -19.19
CA TRP A 363 -28.24 -0.02 -19.09
C TRP A 363 -28.06 0.66 -17.74
N ASP A 364 -26.84 0.61 -17.29
CA ASP A 364 -26.33 1.33 -16.14
C ASP A 364 -25.23 2.27 -16.58
N GLY A 365 -25.09 3.38 -15.90
CA GLY A 365 -24.07 4.37 -16.24
C GLY A 365 -23.54 5.12 -15.03
N LEU A 366 -22.27 5.45 -15.10
CA LEU A 366 -21.60 6.34 -14.16
C LEU A 366 -20.90 7.42 -14.97
N PHE A 367 -21.16 8.67 -14.61
CA PHE A 367 -20.53 9.88 -15.19
C PHE A 367 -19.89 10.65 -14.04
N GLY A 368 -18.63 10.99 -14.16
CA GLY A 368 -17.91 11.58 -13.06
C GLY A 368 -17.01 12.74 -13.44
N PHE A 369 -16.75 13.56 -12.45
CA PHE A 369 -15.72 14.59 -12.41
C PHE A 369 -14.85 14.35 -11.20
N TYR A 370 -13.55 14.46 -11.36
CA TYR A 370 -12.55 14.33 -10.30
C TYR A 370 -11.63 15.53 -10.29
N TYR A 371 -11.28 16.01 -9.11
CA TYR A 371 -10.29 17.04 -8.87
C TYR A 371 -9.36 16.62 -7.73
N LEU A 372 -8.07 16.91 -7.87
CA LEU A 372 -7.04 16.72 -6.87
C LEU A 372 -6.12 17.93 -6.86
N ASP A 373 -5.88 18.50 -5.70
CA ASP A 373 -4.84 19.47 -5.39
C ASP A 373 -4.00 18.89 -4.26
N ALA A 374 -2.72 18.64 -4.51
CA ALA A 374 -1.86 17.93 -3.58
C ALA A 374 -0.43 18.47 -3.63
N ASN A 375 0.22 18.49 -2.46
CA ASN A 375 1.64 18.74 -2.32
C ASN A 375 2.35 17.50 -1.80
N ALA A 376 3.55 17.25 -2.31
CA ALA A 376 4.46 16.23 -1.81
C ALA A 376 5.83 16.86 -1.62
N PHE A 377 6.25 16.93 -0.36
CA PHE A 377 7.53 17.45 0.04
C PHE A 377 8.41 16.36 0.62
N ASN A 378 9.70 16.39 0.30
CA ASN A 378 10.72 15.65 1.04
C ASN A 378 12.01 16.44 1.17
N ALA A 379 12.70 16.24 2.28
CA ALA A 379 14.07 16.69 2.47
C ALA A 379 14.90 15.59 3.15
N PHE A 380 16.14 15.43 2.73
CA PHE A 380 17.06 14.50 3.35
C PHE A 380 18.52 14.95 3.22
N ASP A 381 19.33 14.59 4.21
CA ASP A 381 20.79 14.59 4.16
C ASP A 381 21.30 13.20 3.75
N VAL A 382 22.40 13.12 3.04
CA VAL A 382 23.24 11.91 2.94
C VAL A 382 24.58 12.29 3.52
N ILE A 383 24.78 11.96 4.78
CA ILE A 383 25.98 12.31 5.54
C ILE A 383 27.09 11.30 5.20
N LEU A 384 28.22 11.81 4.80
CA LEU A 384 29.41 11.07 4.38
C LEU A 384 30.62 11.55 5.19
N GLY A 385 30.49 11.60 6.52
CA GLY A 385 31.45 12.24 7.41
C GLY A 385 32.86 11.65 7.34
N ASN A 386 32.96 10.33 7.47
CA ASN A 386 34.22 9.59 7.38
C ASN A 386 34.81 9.59 5.97
N THR A 387 33.96 9.37 4.96
CA THR A 387 34.32 9.45 3.54
C THR A 387 34.83 10.84 3.21
N GLY A 388 34.11 11.88 3.60
CA GLY A 388 34.53 13.27 3.42
C GLY A 388 35.88 13.59 4.11
N ALA A 389 36.06 13.14 5.34
CA ALA A 389 37.34 13.34 6.04
C ALA A 389 38.52 12.68 5.29
N ALA A 390 38.33 11.48 4.73
CA ALA A 390 39.34 10.77 3.96
C ALA A 390 39.75 11.51 2.68
N ILE A 391 38.88 12.25 2.06
CA ILE A 391 39.14 13.05 0.85
C ILE A 391 39.42 14.53 1.11
N GLY A 392 39.50 14.94 2.38
CA GLY A 392 39.78 16.32 2.78
C GLY A 392 38.57 17.27 2.81
N LEU A 393 37.34 16.73 2.83
CA LEU A 393 36.07 17.43 2.98
C LEU A 393 35.35 16.98 4.26
N PRO A 394 35.83 17.34 5.45
CA PRO A 394 35.28 16.81 6.71
C PRO A 394 33.82 17.16 6.89
N GLY A 395 33.02 16.15 7.26
CA GLY A 395 31.58 16.27 7.38
C GLY A 395 30.89 16.53 6.05
N LEU A 396 31.37 15.88 4.98
CA LEU A 396 30.72 15.88 3.66
C LEU A 396 29.28 15.42 3.80
N ASN A 397 28.36 16.15 3.16
CA ASN A 397 26.93 15.84 3.15
C ASN A 397 26.33 16.26 1.82
N SER A 398 25.41 15.48 1.31
CA SER A 398 24.59 15.80 0.14
C SER A 398 23.17 16.08 0.60
N PHE A 399 22.82 17.34 0.77
CA PHE A 399 21.45 17.77 1.07
C PHE A 399 20.60 17.76 -0.20
N THR A 400 19.38 17.23 -0.08
CA THR A 400 18.40 17.20 -1.15
C THR A 400 17.05 17.65 -0.62
N LEU A 401 16.34 18.50 -1.39
CA LEU A 401 14.97 18.91 -1.14
C LEU A 401 14.20 18.78 -2.45
N GLY A 402 13.08 18.08 -2.41
CA GLY A 402 12.08 17.99 -3.46
C GLY A 402 10.74 18.50 -2.96
N ASP A 403 10.10 19.36 -3.72
CA ASP A 403 8.79 19.94 -3.41
C ASP A 403 7.97 19.92 -4.70
N VAL A 404 6.85 19.17 -4.70
CA VAL A 404 6.08 18.89 -5.92
C VAL A 404 4.62 19.15 -5.67
N ASP A 405 4.11 20.22 -6.29
CA ASP A 405 2.69 20.52 -6.38
C ASP A 405 2.07 19.72 -7.54
N THR A 406 0.91 19.15 -7.30
CA THR A 406 0.11 18.41 -8.26
C THR A 406 -1.28 19.02 -8.36
N ASN A 407 -1.67 19.46 -9.55
CA ASN A 407 -3.04 19.85 -9.82
C ASN A 407 -3.61 18.95 -10.93
N SER A 408 -4.60 18.13 -10.58
CA SER A 408 -5.15 17.14 -11.51
C SER A 408 -6.66 17.23 -11.58
N TRP A 409 -7.21 17.21 -12.79
CA TRP A 409 -8.65 17.09 -12.98
C TRP A 409 -8.98 16.05 -14.06
N ALA A 410 -10.16 15.43 -13.94
CA ALA A 410 -10.61 14.48 -14.93
C ALA A 410 -12.12 14.49 -15.12
N VAL A 411 -12.54 14.10 -16.33
CA VAL A 411 -13.93 13.73 -16.62
C VAL A 411 -13.96 12.29 -17.11
N PHE A 412 -14.92 11.52 -16.63
CA PHE A 412 -15.00 10.11 -16.96
C PHE A 412 -16.44 9.60 -17.07
N ALA A 413 -16.60 8.53 -17.82
CA ALA A 413 -17.86 7.80 -17.91
C ALA A 413 -17.59 6.30 -18.07
N ASP A 414 -18.47 5.47 -17.50
CA ASP A 414 -18.53 4.03 -17.72
C ASP A 414 -20.00 3.66 -17.88
N VAL A 415 -20.36 3.03 -19.01
CA VAL A 415 -21.73 2.66 -19.34
C VAL A 415 -21.75 1.17 -19.66
N THR A 416 -22.61 0.43 -18.97
CA THR A 416 -22.90 -0.97 -19.23
C THR A 416 -24.25 -1.10 -19.91
N LEU A 417 -24.30 -1.80 -21.05
CA LEU A 417 -25.48 -2.05 -21.86
C LEU A 417 -25.80 -3.54 -21.88
N ASP A 418 -26.99 -3.93 -21.48
CA ASP A 418 -27.49 -5.29 -21.64
C ASP A 418 -27.97 -5.50 -23.07
N LEU A 419 -27.08 -6.10 -23.88
CA LEU A 419 -27.37 -6.40 -25.31
C LEU A 419 -28.43 -7.48 -25.42
N THR A 420 -28.39 -8.44 -24.51
CA THR A 420 -29.40 -9.51 -24.33
C THR A 420 -29.52 -9.80 -22.84
N ASP A 421 -30.43 -10.68 -22.45
CA ASP A 421 -30.59 -11.13 -21.06
C ASP A 421 -29.33 -11.85 -20.52
N THR A 422 -28.38 -12.21 -21.36
CA THR A 422 -27.16 -12.95 -20.98
C THR A 422 -25.86 -12.29 -21.41
N VAL A 423 -25.91 -11.22 -22.21
CA VAL A 423 -24.70 -10.55 -22.74
C VAL A 423 -24.78 -9.07 -22.41
N SER A 424 -23.77 -8.58 -21.70
CA SER A 424 -23.56 -7.17 -21.43
C SER A 424 -22.30 -6.64 -22.09
N LEU A 425 -22.30 -5.35 -22.44
CA LEU A 425 -21.18 -4.60 -23.00
C LEU A 425 -20.95 -3.37 -22.12
N SER A 426 -19.79 -3.27 -21.51
CA SER A 426 -19.35 -2.06 -20.81
C SER A 426 -18.37 -1.27 -21.68
N VAL A 427 -18.58 0.02 -21.80
CA VAL A 427 -17.69 0.96 -22.50
C VAL A 427 -17.46 2.17 -21.60
N GLY A 428 -16.20 2.47 -21.35
CA GLY A 428 -15.82 3.59 -20.52
C GLY A 428 -14.63 4.38 -21.11
N GLY A 429 -14.42 5.55 -20.55
CA GLY A 429 -13.27 6.38 -20.87
C GLY A 429 -13.12 7.50 -19.86
N ARG A 430 -11.87 7.89 -19.62
CA ARG A 430 -11.50 9.02 -18.79
C ARG A 430 -10.48 9.88 -19.50
N TYR A 431 -10.69 11.16 -19.48
CA TYR A 431 -9.71 12.16 -19.86
C TYR A 431 -9.18 12.83 -18.58
N THR A 432 -7.87 12.80 -18.41
CA THR A 432 -7.17 13.41 -17.27
C THR A 432 -6.18 14.44 -17.76
N SER A 433 -6.12 15.59 -17.10
CA SER A 433 -5.05 16.57 -17.16
C SER A 433 -4.36 16.59 -15.80
N ASP A 434 -3.06 16.45 -15.78
CA ASP A 434 -2.21 16.28 -14.60
C ASP A 434 -1.03 17.23 -14.68
N GLU A 435 -1.08 18.35 -13.97
CA GLU A 435 -0.04 19.38 -13.93
C GLU A 435 0.89 19.14 -12.75
N ARG A 436 2.20 19.28 -12.99
CA ARG A 436 3.27 19.17 -12.00
C ARG A 436 4.06 20.46 -11.97
N ASP A 437 4.17 21.08 -10.79
CA ASP A 437 5.13 22.15 -10.50
C ASP A 437 6.14 21.63 -9.47
N ALA A 438 7.40 21.56 -9.86
CA ALA A 438 8.44 20.95 -9.03
C ALA A 438 9.56 21.94 -8.75
N ARG A 439 10.05 21.91 -7.52
CA ARG A 439 11.29 22.49 -7.08
C ARG A 439 12.24 21.41 -6.61
N VAL A 440 13.48 21.41 -7.14
CA VAL A 440 14.54 20.50 -6.71
C VAL A 440 15.76 21.33 -6.30
N LEU A 441 16.13 21.27 -5.01
CA LEU A 441 17.34 21.88 -4.49
C LEU A 441 18.31 20.78 -4.04
N ARG A 442 19.53 20.80 -4.55
CA ARG A 442 20.61 19.94 -4.06
C ARG A 442 21.87 20.74 -3.78
N GLU A 443 22.46 20.46 -2.65
CA GLU A 443 23.67 21.13 -2.20
C GLU A 443 24.71 20.12 -1.68
N THR A 444 25.95 20.35 -2.00
CA THR A 444 27.09 19.70 -1.34
C THR A 444 27.51 20.54 -0.16
N LEU A 445 27.43 19.96 1.03
CA LEU A 445 27.74 20.60 2.28
C LEU A 445 29.00 20.02 2.92
N ILE A 446 29.68 20.80 3.76
CA ILE A 446 30.72 20.33 4.69
C ILE A 446 30.40 20.78 6.10
N GLY A 447 30.85 19.99 7.11
CA GLY A 447 30.58 20.29 8.53
C GLY A 447 29.46 19.45 9.13
N GLY A 448 29.03 18.36 8.48
CA GLY A 448 28.04 17.39 8.98
C GLY A 448 26.60 17.70 8.56
N THR A 449 25.69 17.58 9.48
CA THR A 449 24.23 17.73 9.28
C THR A 449 23.85 19.12 8.79
N SER A 450 22.92 19.21 7.83
CA SER A 450 22.41 20.45 7.27
C SER A 450 21.65 21.31 8.29
N SER A 451 21.51 22.60 8.00
CA SER A 451 20.71 23.50 8.84
C SER A 451 19.22 23.13 8.87
N PHE A 452 18.72 22.41 7.89
CA PHE A 452 17.35 21.91 7.83
C PHE A 452 17.10 20.92 8.99
N PHE A 453 18.04 20.02 9.23
CA PHE A 453 18.02 19.05 10.33
C PHE A 453 18.69 19.56 11.62
N GLY A 454 18.82 20.88 11.76
CA GLY A 454 19.33 21.52 13.00
C GLY A 454 20.85 21.55 13.12
N GLY A 455 21.60 21.12 12.09
CA GLY A 455 23.03 21.16 12.03
C GLY A 455 23.59 22.55 11.65
N THR A 456 24.91 22.60 11.40
CA THR A 456 25.65 23.84 11.09
C THR A 456 26.50 23.72 9.81
N ALA A 457 26.24 22.71 9.00
CA ALA A 457 26.95 22.51 7.74
C ALA A 457 26.87 23.72 6.81
N THR A 458 27.91 23.91 6.03
CA THR A 458 28.00 25.05 5.09
C THR A 458 28.02 24.53 3.65
N SER A 459 27.19 25.11 2.80
CA SER A 459 27.18 24.79 1.38
C SER A 459 28.47 25.23 0.70
N ILE A 460 29.11 24.32 -0.02
CA ILE A 460 30.28 24.56 -0.86
C ILE A 460 29.96 24.51 -2.35
N ALA A 461 28.85 23.87 -2.72
CA ALA A 461 28.35 23.84 -4.09
C ALA A 461 26.84 23.62 -4.11
N THR A 462 26.14 24.30 -4.99
CA THR A 462 24.75 24.00 -5.35
C THR A 462 24.79 23.17 -6.65
N THR A 463 24.36 21.92 -6.57
CA THR A 463 24.38 20.99 -7.73
C THR A 463 23.03 20.92 -8.45
N SER A 464 21.98 21.40 -7.81
CA SER A 464 20.68 21.65 -8.43
C SER A 464 19.95 22.80 -7.72
N ASP A 465 19.37 23.73 -8.46
CA ASP A 465 18.35 24.69 -8.03
C ASP A 465 17.35 24.80 -9.20
N PHE A 466 16.56 23.73 -9.36
CA PHE A 466 15.66 23.54 -10.49
C PHE A 466 14.24 23.95 -10.12
N ARG A 467 13.54 24.51 -11.08
CA ARG A 467 12.09 24.70 -11.08
C ARG A 467 11.56 24.31 -12.44
N GLY A 468 10.59 23.43 -12.47
CA GLY A 468 9.97 22.94 -13.69
C GLY A 468 8.48 22.78 -13.53
N GLN A 469 7.74 23.06 -14.58
CA GLN A 469 6.30 22.87 -14.67
C GLN A 469 5.98 22.14 -15.97
N GLU A 470 5.16 21.09 -15.90
CA GLU A 470 4.71 20.32 -17.06
C GLU A 470 3.28 19.84 -16.86
N GLU A 471 2.51 19.83 -17.94
CA GLU A 471 1.14 19.30 -17.98
C GLU A 471 1.10 18.04 -18.85
N PHE A 472 0.65 16.93 -18.26
CA PHE A 472 0.43 15.68 -18.94
C PHE A 472 -1.06 15.45 -19.15
N THR A 473 -1.45 15.02 -20.35
CA THR A 473 -2.85 14.71 -20.66
C THR A 473 -2.98 13.29 -21.17
N GLU A 474 -3.86 12.51 -20.53
CA GLU A 474 -4.04 11.11 -20.88
C GLU A 474 -5.51 10.74 -21.07
N PHE A 475 -5.76 9.86 -22.05
CA PHE A 475 -7.06 9.24 -22.24
C PHE A 475 -6.99 7.75 -21.98
N THR A 476 -7.76 7.27 -20.99
CA THR A 476 -7.78 5.87 -20.57
C THR A 476 -9.12 5.21 -20.91
N PRO A 477 -9.22 4.57 -22.09
CA PRO A 477 -10.41 3.83 -22.51
C PRO A 477 -10.53 2.47 -21.82
N LYS A 478 -11.77 1.97 -21.75
CA LYS A 478 -12.12 0.65 -21.28
C LYS A 478 -13.22 0.07 -22.16
N VAL A 479 -13.10 -1.21 -22.48
CA VAL A 479 -14.17 -1.98 -23.12
C VAL A 479 -14.20 -3.36 -22.50
N SER A 480 -15.38 -3.84 -22.11
CA SER A 480 -15.56 -5.19 -21.56
C SER A 480 -16.85 -5.80 -22.06
N VAL A 481 -16.80 -7.07 -22.41
CA VAL A 481 -17.96 -7.88 -22.75
C VAL A 481 -18.07 -9.00 -21.72
N ALA A 482 -19.23 -9.13 -21.09
CA ALA A 482 -19.55 -10.26 -20.22
C ALA A 482 -20.67 -11.11 -20.83
N TRP A 483 -20.55 -12.42 -20.70
CA TRP A 483 -21.53 -13.39 -21.13
C TRP A 483 -21.88 -14.34 -20.00
N GLN A 484 -23.11 -14.28 -19.54
CA GLN A 484 -23.68 -15.10 -18.47
C GLN A 484 -24.67 -16.11 -19.05
N PRO A 485 -24.20 -17.26 -19.61
CA PRO A 485 -25.09 -18.27 -20.21
C PRO A 485 -26.02 -18.92 -19.17
N THR A 486 -25.63 -18.91 -17.91
CA THR A 486 -26.42 -19.34 -16.75
C THR A 486 -26.12 -18.43 -15.55
N ASP A 487 -26.92 -18.46 -14.51
CA ASP A 487 -26.73 -17.68 -13.28
C ASP A 487 -25.41 -18.07 -12.55
N GLU A 488 -24.90 -19.29 -12.82
CA GLU A 488 -23.69 -19.80 -12.17
C GLU A 488 -22.39 -19.56 -12.96
N LEU A 489 -22.47 -19.04 -14.20
CA LEU A 489 -21.29 -18.90 -15.07
C LEU A 489 -21.24 -17.53 -15.73
N ASN A 490 -20.16 -16.79 -15.45
CA ASN A 490 -19.82 -15.54 -16.10
C ASN A 490 -18.49 -15.68 -16.85
N LEU A 491 -18.50 -15.44 -18.16
CA LEU A 491 -17.34 -15.36 -19.04
C LEU A 491 -17.15 -13.90 -19.47
N TYR A 492 -15.93 -13.38 -19.40
CA TYR A 492 -15.68 -12.02 -19.84
C TYR A 492 -14.40 -11.87 -20.65
N ALA A 493 -14.36 -10.79 -21.42
CA ALA A 493 -13.16 -10.30 -22.07
C ALA A 493 -13.11 -8.78 -21.93
N SER A 494 -11.96 -8.23 -21.60
CA SER A 494 -11.79 -6.79 -21.40
C SER A 494 -10.50 -6.25 -22.01
N TYR A 495 -10.54 -4.97 -22.36
CA TYR A 495 -9.40 -4.13 -22.66
C TYR A 495 -9.48 -2.91 -21.74
N ASN A 496 -8.37 -2.60 -21.08
CA ASN A 496 -8.24 -1.44 -20.20
C ASN A 496 -6.89 -0.77 -20.42
N ARG A 497 -6.87 0.56 -20.48
CA ARG A 497 -5.64 1.36 -20.42
C ARG A 497 -5.53 2.05 -19.07
N GLY A 498 -4.32 2.08 -18.53
CA GLY A 498 -3.94 2.88 -17.37
C GLY A 498 -2.67 3.66 -17.64
N PHE A 499 -2.41 4.69 -16.85
CA PHE A 499 -1.17 5.44 -16.87
C PHE A 499 -0.68 5.76 -15.46
N LYS A 500 0.64 5.92 -15.31
CA LYS A 500 1.28 6.50 -14.13
C LYS A 500 1.83 7.86 -14.49
N GLY A 501 1.62 8.88 -13.64
CA GLY A 501 1.99 10.26 -13.90
C GLY A 501 3.47 10.45 -14.18
N GLY A 502 3.80 11.40 -15.04
CA GLY A 502 5.15 11.91 -15.23
C GLY A 502 5.53 12.93 -14.13
N GLY A 503 6.76 13.42 -14.19
CA GLY A 503 7.25 14.39 -13.21
C GLY A 503 8.73 14.73 -13.40
N PHE A 504 9.35 15.18 -12.31
CA PHE A 504 10.77 15.54 -12.26
C PHE A 504 11.46 14.75 -11.15
N ASP A 505 12.67 14.24 -11.45
CA ASP A 505 13.43 13.47 -10.45
C ASP A 505 13.99 14.40 -9.36
N PRO A 506 13.56 14.28 -8.10
CA PRO A 506 14.02 15.17 -7.03
C PRO A 506 15.50 14.91 -6.64
N ARG A 507 16.11 13.85 -7.16
CA ARG A 507 17.54 13.53 -6.95
C ARG A 507 18.41 14.00 -8.12
N GLY A 508 17.81 14.58 -9.15
CA GLY A 508 18.53 15.07 -10.33
C GLY A 508 19.49 16.23 -10.00
N GLN A 509 20.67 16.22 -10.59
CA GLN A 509 21.66 17.31 -10.50
C GLN A 509 21.70 18.06 -11.82
N THR A 510 21.23 19.29 -11.82
CA THR A 510 21.20 20.13 -13.04
C THR A 510 22.60 20.40 -13.60
N THR A 511 23.62 20.35 -12.74
CA THR A 511 25.04 20.48 -13.16
C THR A 511 25.56 19.25 -13.92
N ALA A 512 24.80 18.17 -13.94
CA ALA A 512 25.13 16.92 -14.62
C ALA A 512 24.32 16.73 -15.92
N ALA A 513 23.50 17.70 -16.31
CA ALA A 513 22.74 17.64 -17.56
C ALA A 513 23.70 17.62 -18.76
N PRO A 514 23.52 16.70 -19.72
CA PRO A 514 24.28 16.69 -20.96
C PRO A 514 23.70 17.68 -21.98
N ASP A 515 24.45 17.99 -23.04
CA ASP A 515 23.97 18.64 -24.24
C ASP A 515 23.11 17.62 -25.01
N LEU A 516 21.78 17.72 -24.86
CA LEU A 516 20.82 16.77 -25.40
C LEU A 516 20.45 17.06 -26.86
N ASP A 517 20.47 18.35 -27.28
CA ASP A 517 20.15 18.75 -28.65
C ASP A 517 21.37 18.78 -29.58
N GLY A 518 22.59 18.69 -29.05
CA GLY A 518 23.83 18.55 -29.78
C GLY A 518 24.32 19.87 -30.41
N ASP A 519 23.88 21.01 -29.88
CA ASP A 519 24.27 22.36 -30.41
C ASP A 519 25.63 22.82 -29.86
N GLY A 520 26.18 22.12 -28.84
CA GLY A 520 27.48 22.36 -28.23
C GLY A 520 27.43 23.26 -27.01
N ASP A 521 26.26 23.61 -26.51
CA ASP A 521 26.03 24.40 -25.29
C ASP A 521 24.99 23.67 -24.41
N ILE A 522 25.10 23.70 -23.10
CA ILE A 522 24.12 23.15 -22.18
C ILE A 522 23.25 24.29 -21.70
N ASP A 523 22.03 24.31 -22.18
CA ASP A 523 21.10 25.40 -21.88
C ASP A 523 19.95 24.93 -20.95
N SER A 524 18.96 25.81 -20.74
CA SER A 524 17.83 25.54 -19.87
C SER A 524 16.86 24.47 -20.43
N ALA A 525 16.87 24.22 -21.73
CA ALA A 525 16.04 23.20 -22.35
C ALA A 525 16.65 21.80 -22.12
N ASP A 526 17.99 21.69 -22.24
CA ASP A 526 18.70 20.46 -21.89
C ASP A 526 18.49 20.06 -20.43
N VAL A 527 18.63 21.05 -19.53
CA VAL A 527 18.40 20.85 -18.10
C VAL A 527 16.96 20.42 -17.82
N PHE A 528 16.00 21.06 -18.47
CA PHE A 528 14.58 20.73 -18.28
C PHE A 528 14.28 19.29 -18.74
N GLU A 529 14.73 18.92 -19.94
CA GLU A 529 14.52 17.57 -20.50
C GLU A 529 15.28 16.49 -19.71
N PHE A 530 16.45 16.80 -19.17
CA PHE A 530 17.22 15.89 -18.30
C PHE A 530 16.50 15.60 -16.96
N MET A 531 15.81 16.60 -16.41
CA MET A 531 15.10 16.44 -15.12
C MET A 531 13.71 15.81 -15.29
N LEU A 532 13.12 15.87 -16.49
CA LEU A 532 11.77 15.44 -16.81
C LEU A 532 11.71 13.93 -17.10
N PHE A 533 10.71 13.25 -16.54
CA PHE A 533 10.27 11.94 -17.02
C PHE A 533 8.79 11.97 -17.38
N ARG A 534 8.42 11.20 -18.39
CA ARG A 534 7.08 11.17 -18.97
C ARG A 534 6.21 10.11 -18.32
N PRO A 535 4.87 10.19 -18.46
CA PRO A 535 3.97 9.12 -18.03
C PRO A 535 4.36 7.78 -18.65
N GLU A 536 4.15 6.71 -17.91
CA GLU A 536 4.20 5.33 -18.42
C GLU A 536 2.79 4.78 -18.63
N ILE A 537 2.61 3.90 -19.59
CA ILE A 537 1.30 3.43 -20.05
C ILE A 537 1.25 1.90 -20.02
N VAL A 538 0.11 1.37 -19.59
CA VAL A 538 -0.21 -0.06 -19.72
C VAL A 538 -1.49 -0.26 -20.50
N ASP A 539 -1.39 -0.99 -21.60
CA ASP A 539 -2.52 -1.54 -22.36
C ASP A 539 -2.75 -3.00 -22.00
N ALA A 540 -3.83 -3.29 -21.28
CA ALA A 540 -4.13 -4.62 -20.74
C ALA A 540 -5.30 -5.30 -21.48
N PHE A 541 -5.08 -6.54 -21.86
CA PHE A 541 -6.11 -7.46 -22.37
C PHE A 541 -6.30 -8.60 -21.37
N GLU A 542 -7.54 -8.86 -20.98
CA GLU A 542 -7.88 -9.93 -20.05
C GLU A 542 -9.06 -10.74 -20.56
N VAL A 543 -8.99 -12.05 -20.35
CA VAL A 543 -10.12 -12.98 -20.53
C VAL A 543 -10.30 -13.76 -19.25
N GLY A 544 -11.50 -13.80 -18.73
CA GLY A 544 -11.77 -14.48 -17.46
C GLY A 544 -13.03 -15.33 -17.47
N LEU A 545 -13.08 -16.16 -16.43
CA LEU A 545 -14.20 -17.02 -16.11
C LEU A 545 -14.45 -16.94 -14.61
N LYS A 546 -15.69 -16.72 -14.23
CA LYS A 546 -16.17 -16.85 -12.85
C LYS A 546 -17.31 -17.85 -12.82
N GLY A 547 -17.18 -18.88 -11.99
CA GLY A 547 -18.13 -19.99 -12.00
C GLY A 547 -18.42 -20.53 -10.62
N THR A 548 -19.70 -20.89 -10.43
CA THR A 548 -20.21 -21.58 -9.24
C THR A 548 -20.69 -22.96 -9.68
N TRP A 549 -20.17 -24.01 -9.06
CA TRP A 549 -20.36 -25.39 -9.49
C TRP A 549 -20.88 -26.26 -8.34
N LEU A 550 -21.49 -27.41 -8.68
CA LEU A 550 -21.93 -28.42 -7.71
C LEU A 550 -22.89 -27.83 -6.66
N ASP A 551 -23.91 -27.12 -7.12
CA ASP A 551 -24.93 -26.48 -6.29
C ASP A 551 -24.32 -25.53 -5.21
N GLY A 552 -23.36 -24.69 -5.61
CA GLY A 552 -22.71 -23.71 -4.75
C GLY A 552 -21.52 -24.25 -3.94
N ARG A 553 -21.14 -25.50 -4.11
CA ARG A 553 -20.03 -26.10 -3.32
C ARG A 553 -18.64 -25.74 -3.81
N VAL A 554 -18.51 -25.31 -5.06
CA VAL A 554 -17.21 -24.91 -5.62
C VAL A 554 -17.38 -23.60 -6.33
N VAL A 555 -16.58 -22.60 -5.95
CA VAL A 555 -16.47 -21.32 -6.67
C VAL A 555 -15.07 -21.23 -7.27
N THR A 556 -14.99 -20.82 -8.53
CA THR A 556 -13.71 -20.67 -9.23
C THR A 556 -13.69 -19.37 -10.01
N ASN A 557 -12.58 -18.66 -9.94
CA ASN A 557 -12.28 -17.49 -10.72
C ASN A 557 -10.96 -17.71 -11.46
N VAL A 558 -10.96 -17.50 -12.76
CA VAL A 558 -9.79 -17.65 -13.65
C VAL A 558 -9.62 -16.36 -14.44
N ALA A 559 -8.42 -15.82 -14.52
CA ALA A 559 -8.07 -14.73 -15.40
C ALA A 559 -6.79 -15.07 -16.17
N LEU A 560 -6.81 -14.78 -17.47
CA LEU A 560 -5.66 -14.83 -18.37
C LEU A 560 -5.44 -13.41 -18.88
N PHE A 561 -4.22 -12.88 -18.75
CA PHE A 561 -3.96 -11.49 -19.11
C PHE A 561 -2.67 -11.32 -19.91
N ARG A 562 -2.65 -10.25 -20.70
CA ARG A 562 -1.46 -9.71 -21.33
C ARG A 562 -1.49 -8.19 -21.24
N ASN A 563 -0.41 -7.62 -20.74
CA ASN A 563 -0.17 -6.18 -20.62
C ASN A 563 0.99 -5.81 -21.54
N ALA A 564 0.76 -4.86 -22.45
CA ALA A 564 1.83 -4.13 -23.11
C ALA A 564 2.16 -2.92 -22.22
N TYR A 565 3.40 -2.75 -21.85
CA TYR A 565 3.86 -1.75 -20.91
C TYR A 565 4.90 -0.88 -21.61
N ASP A 566 4.52 0.35 -21.90
CA ASP A 566 5.29 1.29 -22.69
C ASP A 566 5.83 2.42 -21.79
N ASP A 567 7.00 2.96 -22.15
CA ASP A 567 7.66 4.10 -21.47
C ASP A 567 7.90 3.87 -19.97
N VAL A 568 8.32 2.66 -19.59
CA VAL A 568 8.53 2.28 -18.17
C VAL A 568 9.54 3.23 -17.51
N GLN A 569 9.13 3.86 -16.42
CA GLN A 569 9.97 4.75 -15.63
C GLN A 569 10.96 3.94 -14.80
N ILE A 570 12.23 4.10 -15.10
CA ILE A 570 13.33 3.43 -14.40
C ILE A 570 14.11 4.45 -13.58
N PRO A 571 13.88 4.52 -12.26
CA PRO A 571 14.68 5.35 -11.38
C PRO A 571 16.07 4.72 -11.17
N GLY A 572 17.13 5.50 -11.38
CA GLY A 572 18.49 5.04 -11.25
C GLY A 572 19.42 6.10 -10.69
N SER A 573 20.68 5.75 -10.58
CA SER A 573 21.76 6.69 -10.33
C SER A 573 22.89 6.40 -11.32
N VAL A 574 23.38 7.44 -11.97
CA VAL A 574 24.43 7.35 -12.98
C VAL A 574 25.65 8.13 -12.52
N GLY A 575 26.85 7.61 -12.85
CA GLY A 575 28.09 8.38 -12.76
C GLY A 575 28.11 9.44 -13.86
N VAL A 576 28.60 10.60 -13.53
CA VAL A 576 28.72 11.72 -14.47
C VAL A 576 30.13 12.29 -14.39
N ASP A 577 30.77 12.43 -15.56
CA ASP A 577 32.03 13.13 -15.74
C ASP A 577 31.71 14.62 -15.99
N THR A 578 31.75 15.43 -14.94
CA THR A 578 31.43 16.86 -15.03
C THR A 578 32.55 17.71 -15.62
N ASN A 579 33.76 17.17 -15.72
CA ASN A 579 34.95 17.89 -16.19
C ASN A 579 35.45 17.40 -17.56
N ASN A 580 34.80 16.39 -18.15
CA ASN A 580 35.13 15.76 -19.43
C ASN A 580 36.54 15.14 -19.47
N ASP A 581 37.04 14.58 -18.35
CA ASP A 581 38.33 13.90 -18.29
C ASP A 581 38.24 12.38 -18.54
N GLY A 582 37.02 11.87 -18.71
CA GLY A 582 36.73 10.45 -18.96
C GLY A 582 36.59 9.63 -17.70
N ILE A 583 36.49 10.27 -16.54
CA ILE A 583 36.26 9.63 -15.23
C ILE A 583 35.06 10.27 -14.56
N ASP A 584 34.10 9.47 -14.16
CA ASP A 584 32.95 9.95 -13.39
C ASP A 584 33.39 10.55 -12.05
N ASP A 585 33.11 11.83 -11.84
CA ASP A 585 33.49 12.57 -10.64
C ASP A 585 32.27 12.90 -9.73
N THR A 586 31.06 12.56 -10.15
CA THR A 586 29.86 12.68 -9.35
C THR A 586 28.82 11.64 -9.75
N PHE A 587 27.76 11.50 -8.93
CA PHE A 587 26.60 10.67 -9.21
C PHE A 587 25.33 11.50 -9.13
N THR A 588 24.42 11.34 -10.10
CA THR A 588 23.11 11.98 -10.11
C THR A 588 22.00 10.94 -10.12
N GLY A 589 20.88 11.24 -9.47
CA GLY A 589 19.63 10.54 -9.72
C GLY A 589 19.14 10.88 -11.13
N ILE A 590 18.63 9.91 -11.82
CA ILE A 590 17.96 10.07 -13.10
C ILE A 590 16.82 9.07 -13.19
N THR A 591 15.66 9.55 -13.58
CA THR A 591 14.54 8.70 -13.97
C THR A 591 14.30 8.87 -15.46
N SER A 592 14.38 7.77 -16.18
CA SER A 592 14.19 7.78 -17.64
C SER A 592 13.07 6.83 -18.03
N ASN A 593 12.33 7.16 -19.10
CA ASN A 593 11.42 6.27 -19.79
C ASN A 593 12.23 5.37 -20.72
N ALA A 594 12.95 4.43 -20.15
CA ALA A 594 14.05 3.72 -20.83
C ALA A 594 13.66 2.32 -21.29
N ALA A 595 12.43 1.86 -21.00
CA ALA A 595 12.08 0.46 -21.23
C ALA A 595 10.65 0.27 -21.75
N ASP A 596 10.52 -0.74 -22.62
CA ASP A 596 9.24 -1.31 -23.02
C ASP A 596 9.18 -2.78 -22.61
N ALA A 597 8.00 -3.26 -22.22
CA ALA A 597 7.86 -4.61 -21.72
C ALA A 597 6.53 -5.29 -22.09
N ASP A 598 6.57 -6.60 -22.12
CA ASP A 598 5.39 -7.46 -22.18
C ASP A 598 5.24 -8.25 -20.88
N ILE A 599 4.04 -8.23 -20.30
CA ILE A 599 3.71 -9.00 -19.11
C ILE A 599 2.52 -9.90 -19.44
N THR A 600 2.71 -11.21 -19.30
CA THR A 600 1.64 -12.20 -19.53
C THR A 600 1.48 -13.06 -18.29
N GLY A 601 0.25 -13.50 -18.02
CA GLY A 601 0.02 -14.34 -16.86
C GLY A 601 -1.34 -15.00 -16.78
N ALA A 602 -1.47 -15.80 -15.73
CA ALA A 602 -2.68 -16.53 -15.39
C ALA A 602 -2.92 -16.48 -13.88
N GLU A 603 -4.16 -16.35 -13.49
CA GLU A 603 -4.59 -16.34 -12.10
C GLU A 603 -5.74 -17.33 -11.92
N PHE A 604 -5.69 -18.10 -10.83
CA PHE A 604 -6.68 -19.09 -10.50
C PHE A 604 -6.99 -19.05 -9.00
N GLU A 605 -8.17 -18.61 -8.64
CA GLU A 605 -8.65 -18.49 -7.26
C GLU A 605 -9.93 -19.29 -7.08
N GLY A 606 -10.21 -19.70 -5.86
CA GLY A 606 -11.48 -20.32 -5.57
C GLY A 606 -11.60 -20.91 -4.17
N VAL A 607 -12.78 -21.45 -3.92
CA VAL A 607 -13.11 -22.18 -2.70
C VAL A 607 -13.90 -23.44 -3.03
N ALA A 608 -13.60 -24.51 -2.34
CA ALA A 608 -14.37 -25.77 -2.37
C ALA A 608 -14.85 -26.15 -0.97
N TYR A 609 -16.14 -26.27 -0.79
CA TYR A 609 -16.78 -26.79 0.43
C TYR A 609 -16.83 -28.31 0.31
N LEU A 610 -15.87 -29.00 0.93
CA LEU A 610 -15.68 -30.44 0.86
C LEU A 610 -16.73 -31.17 1.69
N THR A 611 -17.08 -30.59 2.85
CA THR A 611 -18.19 -31.00 3.71
C THR A 611 -18.83 -29.76 4.34
N ASP A 612 -19.89 -29.88 5.09
CA ASP A 612 -20.56 -28.75 5.77
C ASP A 612 -19.64 -27.98 6.73
N GLY A 613 -18.58 -28.61 7.26
CA GLY A 613 -17.61 -27.96 8.13
C GLY A 613 -16.20 -27.86 7.58
N LEU A 614 -15.92 -28.29 6.34
CA LEU A 614 -14.57 -28.32 5.77
C LEU A 614 -14.53 -27.63 4.42
N SER A 615 -13.74 -26.59 4.30
CA SER A 615 -13.48 -25.89 3.02
C SER A 615 -11.99 -25.80 2.71
N PHE A 616 -11.68 -25.73 1.42
CA PHE A 616 -10.35 -25.48 0.89
C PHE A 616 -10.38 -24.26 -0.03
N ASN A 617 -9.63 -23.24 0.32
CA ASN A 617 -9.43 -22.04 -0.51
C ASN A 617 -8.07 -22.15 -1.20
N TRP A 618 -8.00 -21.67 -2.43
CA TRP A 618 -6.74 -21.57 -3.18
C TRP A 618 -6.64 -20.26 -3.93
N SER A 619 -5.40 -19.80 -4.09
CA SER A 619 -5.01 -18.67 -4.93
C SER A 619 -3.69 -19.04 -5.59
N VAL A 620 -3.63 -18.99 -6.91
CA VAL A 620 -2.43 -19.32 -7.70
C VAL A 620 -2.26 -18.27 -8.78
N GLY A 621 -1.10 -17.63 -8.84
CA GLY A 621 -0.68 -16.70 -9.86
C GLY A 621 0.56 -17.21 -10.58
N TYR A 622 0.55 -17.10 -11.91
CA TYR A 622 1.72 -17.23 -12.75
C TYR A 622 1.89 -15.96 -13.56
N ILE A 623 3.11 -15.46 -13.64
CA ILE A 623 3.45 -14.26 -14.41
C ILE A 623 4.77 -14.47 -15.14
N GLN A 624 4.84 -13.99 -16.37
CA GLN A 624 6.05 -13.81 -17.13
C GLN A 624 6.13 -12.35 -17.54
N ALA A 625 7.07 -11.61 -16.97
CA ALA A 625 7.34 -10.21 -17.27
C ALA A 625 8.72 -10.10 -17.92
N VAL A 626 8.79 -9.51 -19.12
CA VAL A 626 9.99 -9.44 -19.94
C VAL A 626 10.13 -8.04 -20.51
N PHE A 627 11.29 -7.43 -20.34
CA PHE A 627 11.65 -6.21 -21.07
C PHE A 627 11.93 -6.56 -22.54
N ASN A 628 11.28 -5.85 -23.46
CA ASN A 628 11.51 -5.94 -24.90
C ASN A 628 12.68 -5.02 -25.32
N GLU A 629 12.77 -3.88 -24.69
CA GLU A 629 13.82 -2.88 -24.78
C GLU A 629 14.12 -2.33 -23.40
N PHE A 630 15.40 -2.10 -23.11
CA PHE A 630 15.85 -1.42 -21.89
C PHE A 630 17.15 -0.68 -22.20
N ILE A 631 17.05 0.61 -22.42
CA ILE A 631 18.20 1.44 -22.77
C ILE A 631 18.87 1.94 -21.47
N ASP A 632 20.11 1.53 -21.24
CA ASP A 632 20.87 1.99 -20.10
C ASP A 632 21.41 3.42 -20.28
N ALA A 633 22.01 3.96 -19.23
CA ALA A 633 22.58 5.32 -19.25
C ALA A 633 23.69 5.53 -20.31
N PHE A 634 24.22 4.45 -20.90
CA PHE A 634 25.22 4.46 -21.95
C PHE A 634 24.59 4.30 -23.35
N GLY A 635 23.26 4.28 -23.45
CA GLY A 635 22.51 4.11 -24.69
C GLY A 635 22.57 2.69 -25.26
N GLN A 636 22.85 1.68 -24.42
CA GLN A 636 22.90 0.28 -24.82
C GLN A 636 21.62 -0.43 -24.43
N ASP A 637 21.08 -1.25 -25.33
CA ASP A 637 19.97 -2.13 -24.98
C ASP A 637 20.46 -3.31 -24.13
N VAL A 638 20.05 -3.34 -22.87
CA VAL A 638 20.39 -4.34 -21.88
C VAL A 638 19.19 -5.17 -21.41
N ALA A 639 18.07 -5.14 -22.12
CA ALA A 639 16.82 -5.81 -21.78
C ALA A 639 17.03 -7.28 -21.37
N SER A 640 17.88 -8.02 -22.07
CA SER A 640 18.17 -9.43 -21.77
C SER A 640 18.90 -9.66 -20.42
N GLN A 641 19.36 -8.59 -19.77
CA GLN A 641 20.08 -8.60 -18.50
C GLN A 641 19.25 -7.99 -17.36
N ARG A 642 17.99 -7.62 -17.64
CA ARG A 642 17.08 -6.99 -16.70
C ARG A 642 15.89 -7.88 -16.40
N VAL A 643 15.34 -7.71 -15.20
CA VAL A 643 14.18 -8.42 -14.68
C VAL A 643 13.23 -7.43 -13.98
N PHE A 644 11.99 -7.80 -13.82
CA PHE A 644 11.05 -7.03 -13.02
C PHE A 644 11.33 -7.20 -11.52
N GLN A 645 11.44 -6.08 -10.80
CA GLN A 645 11.62 -6.09 -9.36
C GLN A 645 10.38 -6.58 -8.63
N ASN A 646 10.57 -7.27 -7.50
CA ASN A 646 9.50 -7.75 -6.61
C ASN A 646 8.38 -8.54 -7.32
N THR A 647 8.74 -9.21 -8.43
CA THR A 647 7.80 -9.93 -9.31
C THR A 647 8.18 -11.41 -9.38
N PRO A 648 7.76 -12.24 -8.42
CA PRO A 648 7.97 -13.68 -8.48
C PRO A 648 7.13 -14.30 -9.61
N ASP A 649 7.72 -15.21 -10.41
CA ASP A 649 7.01 -15.90 -11.50
C ASP A 649 5.79 -16.67 -10.99
N TRP A 650 5.85 -17.21 -9.78
CA TRP A 650 4.79 -17.97 -9.15
C TRP A 650 4.47 -17.44 -7.76
N THR A 651 3.20 -17.22 -7.52
CA THR A 651 2.61 -17.01 -6.21
C THR A 651 1.51 -18.05 -5.99
N ALA A 652 1.46 -18.67 -4.84
CA ALA A 652 0.38 -19.63 -4.55
C ALA A 652 0.05 -19.61 -3.06
N GLN A 653 -1.23 -19.74 -2.73
CA GLN A 653 -1.70 -20.01 -1.37
C GLN A 653 -2.72 -21.15 -1.39
N GLY A 654 -2.57 -22.06 -0.45
CA GLY A 654 -3.59 -23.06 -0.13
C GLY A 654 -3.99 -22.93 1.34
N ARG A 655 -5.29 -22.84 1.62
CA ARG A 655 -5.83 -22.71 2.95
C ARG A 655 -6.95 -23.70 3.19
N LEU A 656 -6.81 -24.49 4.26
CA LEU A 656 -7.81 -25.43 4.74
C LEU A 656 -8.50 -24.84 5.96
N ASN A 657 -9.82 -24.76 5.94
CA ASN A 657 -10.63 -24.31 7.06
C ASN A 657 -11.53 -25.46 7.51
N TYR A 658 -11.62 -25.68 8.81
CA TYR A 658 -12.54 -26.63 9.42
C TYR A 658 -13.31 -25.97 10.54
N SER A 659 -14.63 -26.10 10.52
CA SER A 659 -15.53 -25.60 11.56
C SER A 659 -16.32 -26.73 12.19
N THR A 660 -16.54 -26.65 13.48
CA THR A 660 -17.35 -27.61 14.22
C THR A 660 -17.96 -26.97 15.48
N GLU A 661 -19.15 -27.40 15.84
CA GLU A 661 -19.77 -26.97 17.09
C GLU A 661 -18.91 -27.42 18.29
N LEU A 662 -18.68 -26.49 19.20
CA LEU A 662 -17.97 -26.73 20.45
C LEU A 662 -18.47 -25.81 21.55
N SER A 663 -18.99 -26.38 22.65
CA SER A 663 -19.37 -25.56 23.81
C SER A 663 -18.15 -25.31 24.70
N LEU A 664 -17.83 -24.03 24.96
CA LEU A 664 -16.80 -23.62 25.91
C LEU A 664 -17.40 -22.78 27.03
N PHE A 665 -16.92 -22.98 28.25
CA PHE A 665 -17.33 -22.24 29.45
C PHE A 665 -18.85 -22.26 29.72
N GLY A 666 -19.57 -23.25 29.15
CA GLY A 666 -21.03 -23.38 29.26
C GLY A 666 -21.83 -22.68 28.19
N ASN A 667 -21.19 -22.00 27.27
CA ASN A 667 -21.80 -21.36 26.08
C ASN A 667 -21.65 -22.32 24.89
N ALA A 668 -22.71 -22.43 24.07
CA ALA A 668 -22.63 -23.07 22.77
C ALA A 668 -21.86 -22.13 21.82
N GLY A 669 -21.17 -22.70 20.84
CA GLY A 669 -20.39 -21.91 19.92
C GLY A 669 -19.72 -22.77 18.85
N THR A 670 -19.02 -22.11 17.93
CA THR A 670 -18.31 -22.75 16.82
C THR A 670 -16.81 -22.59 16.96
N LEU A 671 -16.10 -23.71 16.86
CA LEU A 671 -14.66 -23.77 16.75
C LEU A 671 -14.26 -23.74 15.27
N TYR A 672 -13.34 -22.86 14.91
CA TYR A 672 -12.73 -22.79 13.59
C TYR A 672 -11.24 -23.15 13.70
N LEU A 673 -10.78 -23.99 12.80
CA LEU A 673 -9.37 -24.35 12.64
C LEU A 673 -8.96 -23.96 11.21
N THR A 674 -7.93 -23.16 11.09
CA THR A 674 -7.39 -22.75 9.79
C THR A 674 -5.92 -23.12 9.70
N GLY A 675 -5.50 -23.69 8.57
CA GLY A 675 -4.10 -23.89 8.24
C GLY A 675 -3.85 -23.41 6.82
N ALA A 676 -2.81 -22.63 6.61
CA ALA A 676 -2.47 -22.07 5.30
C ALA A 676 -0.98 -22.26 4.99
N VAL A 677 -0.68 -22.40 3.71
CA VAL A 677 0.67 -22.31 3.18
C VAL A 677 0.66 -21.35 1.99
N SER A 678 1.57 -20.38 2.02
CA SER A 678 1.80 -19.44 0.94
C SER A 678 3.18 -19.70 0.35
N HIS A 679 3.27 -19.76 -0.97
CA HIS A 679 4.51 -19.95 -1.75
C HIS A 679 4.80 -18.74 -2.60
N ARG A 680 6.05 -18.30 -2.64
CA ARG A 680 6.58 -17.36 -3.65
C ARG A 680 7.83 -17.96 -4.29
N SER A 681 7.91 -17.89 -5.62
CA SER A 681 9.14 -18.24 -6.33
C SER A 681 10.22 -17.17 -6.10
N ALA A 682 11.44 -17.43 -6.57
CA ALA A 682 12.52 -16.45 -6.48
C ALA A 682 12.13 -15.13 -7.18
N ALA A 683 12.58 -14.02 -6.60
CA ALA A 683 12.38 -12.69 -7.14
C ALA A 683 13.60 -11.80 -6.90
N SER A 684 13.83 -10.86 -7.81
CA SER A 684 14.87 -9.84 -7.67
C SER A 684 14.32 -8.58 -7.01
N GLN A 685 15.15 -7.94 -6.18
CA GLN A 685 14.79 -6.69 -5.50
C GLN A 685 15.00 -5.46 -6.39
N PHE A 686 15.75 -5.59 -7.46
CA PHE A 686 16.07 -4.54 -8.43
C PHE A 686 15.94 -5.07 -9.85
N GLU A 687 15.88 -4.18 -10.84
CA GLU A 687 15.86 -4.55 -12.27
C GLU A 687 17.16 -5.25 -12.71
N ALA A 688 18.28 -4.97 -12.07
CA ALA A 688 19.52 -5.71 -12.25
C ALA A 688 19.62 -6.82 -11.20
N PRO A 689 19.63 -8.11 -11.58
CA PRO A 689 19.76 -9.21 -10.65
C PRO A 689 20.98 -9.06 -9.75
N ASN A 690 20.80 -9.27 -8.45
CA ASN A 690 21.80 -9.07 -7.43
C ASN A 690 21.88 -10.28 -6.50
N PRO A 691 22.98 -11.07 -6.53
CA PRO A 691 23.07 -12.32 -5.76
C PRO A 691 23.04 -12.12 -4.24
N PHE A 692 23.25 -10.90 -3.72
CA PHE A 692 23.16 -10.60 -2.29
C PHE A 692 21.70 -10.31 -1.87
N LEU A 693 20.95 -9.58 -2.71
CA LEU A 693 19.64 -9.08 -2.38
C LEU A 693 18.50 -9.91 -2.97
N ASP A 694 18.73 -10.60 -4.08
CA ASP A 694 17.71 -11.46 -4.67
C ASP A 694 17.23 -12.49 -3.65
N GLN A 695 15.91 -12.65 -3.60
CA GLN A 695 15.26 -13.60 -2.70
C GLN A 695 15.02 -14.92 -3.42
N GLY A 696 15.48 -16.02 -2.83
CA GLY A 696 15.15 -17.38 -3.28
C GLY A 696 13.67 -17.70 -3.07
N SER A 697 13.20 -18.81 -3.64
CA SER A 697 11.82 -19.26 -3.36
C SER A 697 11.64 -19.64 -1.89
N PHE A 698 10.48 -19.30 -1.33
CA PHE A 698 10.17 -19.58 0.08
C PHE A 698 8.71 -19.93 0.31
N ASN A 699 8.43 -20.46 1.50
CA ASN A 699 7.07 -20.83 1.92
C ASN A 699 6.78 -20.32 3.33
N ILE A 700 5.63 -19.67 3.50
CA ILE A 700 5.13 -19.22 4.80
C ILE A 700 4.01 -20.16 5.24
N TRP A 701 4.09 -20.65 6.48
CA TRP A 701 3.10 -21.50 7.09
C TRP A 701 2.38 -20.75 8.20
N ASP A 702 1.06 -20.68 8.10
CA ASP A 702 0.22 -20.00 9.07
C ASP A 702 -0.85 -20.97 9.59
N ALA A 703 -1.26 -20.77 10.85
CA ALA A 703 -2.40 -21.50 11.40
C ALA A 703 -3.14 -20.66 12.43
N SER A 704 -4.45 -20.85 12.52
CA SER A 704 -5.26 -20.24 13.57
C SER A 704 -6.27 -21.22 14.15
N VAL A 705 -6.58 -21.01 15.41
CA VAL A 705 -7.66 -21.67 16.16
C VAL A 705 -8.51 -20.56 16.75
N THR A 706 -9.76 -20.43 16.31
CA THR A 706 -10.67 -19.44 16.84
C THR A 706 -11.96 -20.10 17.31
N TRP A 707 -12.58 -19.56 18.35
CA TRP A 707 -13.87 -19.99 18.85
C TRP A 707 -14.76 -18.79 19.07
N SER A 708 -15.97 -18.84 18.55
CA SER A 708 -17.01 -17.81 18.72
C SER A 708 -18.23 -18.43 19.39
N ASP A 709 -18.81 -17.77 20.37
CA ASP A 709 -20.09 -18.22 20.92
C ASP A 709 -21.23 -17.90 19.95
N ASP A 710 -22.34 -18.68 20.07
CA ASP A 710 -23.50 -18.54 19.18
C ASP A 710 -24.24 -17.19 19.35
N ASP A 711 -24.06 -16.55 20.50
CA ASP A 711 -24.60 -15.20 20.76
C ASP A 711 -23.72 -14.09 20.14
N GLY A 712 -22.55 -14.42 19.58
CA GLY A 712 -21.59 -13.48 18.99
C GLY A 712 -20.90 -12.57 20.01
N ARG A 713 -21.01 -12.85 21.31
CA ARG A 713 -20.48 -11.99 22.37
C ARG A 713 -19.00 -12.20 22.63
N TRP A 714 -18.52 -13.44 22.54
CA TRP A 714 -17.15 -13.82 22.85
C TRP A 714 -16.48 -14.47 21.66
N ASN A 715 -15.32 -13.94 21.28
CA ASN A 715 -14.44 -14.62 20.35
C ASN A 715 -13.07 -14.80 21.02
N PHE A 716 -12.53 -16.01 20.93
CA PHE A 716 -11.18 -16.34 21.39
C PHE A 716 -10.37 -16.82 20.21
N GLY A 717 -9.17 -16.30 20.03
CA GLY A 717 -8.29 -16.68 18.93
C GLY A 717 -6.88 -17.02 19.41
N LEU A 718 -6.24 -17.95 18.72
CA LEU A 718 -4.80 -18.20 18.77
C LEU A 718 -4.30 -18.28 17.33
N HIS A 719 -3.43 -17.36 16.96
CA HIS A 719 -2.93 -17.20 15.60
C HIS A 719 -1.41 -17.40 15.59
N GLY A 720 -0.91 -18.21 14.70
CA GLY A 720 0.51 -18.39 14.44
C GLY A 720 0.82 -18.00 13.00
N ARG A 721 1.74 -17.04 12.82
CA ARG A 721 2.22 -16.57 11.51
C ARG A 721 3.66 -16.99 11.33
N ASN A 722 4.05 -17.32 10.10
CA ASN A 722 5.40 -17.79 9.77
C ASN A 722 5.87 -18.91 10.75
N LEU A 723 5.07 -19.95 10.92
CA LEU A 723 5.31 -21.02 11.92
C LEU A 723 6.64 -21.76 11.68
N ALA A 724 7.12 -21.79 10.44
CA ALA A 724 8.39 -22.41 10.09
C ALA A 724 9.60 -21.52 10.44
N ASP A 725 9.37 -20.26 10.83
CA ASP A 725 10.39 -19.25 11.10
C ASP A 725 11.29 -19.00 9.87
N GLU A 726 10.66 -18.90 8.71
CA GLU A 726 11.36 -18.66 7.44
C GLU A 726 11.91 -17.24 7.40
N GLU A 727 13.19 -17.11 7.13
CA GLU A 727 13.87 -15.83 6.92
C GLU A 727 13.85 -15.48 5.44
N TYR A 728 13.21 -14.38 5.08
CA TYR A 728 13.11 -13.92 3.69
C TYR A 728 13.29 -12.42 3.57
N LYS A 729 14.04 -12.01 2.55
CA LYS A 729 14.30 -10.59 2.26
C LYS A 729 13.12 -9.98 1.52
N VAL A 730 12.76 -8.76 1.91
CA VAL A 730 11.65 -8.00 1.31
C VAL A 730 12.13 -6.73 0.61
N ALA A 731 13.28 -6.18 1.01
CA ALA A 731 13.86 -4.97 0.43
C ALA A 731 15.36 -4.91 0.72
N GLY A 732 16.06 -3.94 0.15
CA GLY A 732 17.49 -3.73 0.46
C GLY A 732 18.07 -2.48 -0.17
N TYR A 733 19.31 -2.17 0.23
CA TYR A 733 20.15 -1.13 -0.37
C TYR A 733 21.40 -1.79 -0.98
N PHE A 734 21.78 -1.33 -2.16
CA PHE A 734 22.96 -1.82 -2.86
C PHE A 734 23.83 -0.66 -3.36
N PHE A 735 24.75 -0.23 -2.51
CA PHE A 735 25.72 0.82 -2.80
C PHE A 735 27.14 0.35 -2.41
N PRO A 736 27.68 -0.68 -3.06
CA PRO A 736 28.90 -1.36 -2.62
C PRO A 736 30.15 -0.46 -2.65
N THR A 737 30.10 0.65 -3.39
CA THR A 737 31.22 1.60 -3.56
C THR A 737 30.93 2.95 -2.91
N LEU A 738 29.75 3.18 -2.35
CA LEU A 738 29.41 4.42 -1.65
C LEU A 738 29.80 4.30 -0.18
N GLY A 739 30.46 5.34 0.34
CA GLY A 739 31.06 5.32 1.67
C GLY A 739 32.31 4.45 1.76
N LEU A 740 33.05 4.58 2.86
CA LEU A 740 34.31 3.81 3.06
C LEU A 740 34.06 2.33 3.36
N GLU A 741 32.93 2.01 3.98
CA GLU A 741 32.55 0.66 4.38
C GLU A 741 31.84 -0.11 3.28
N GLY A 742 31.39 0.56 2.22
CA GLY A 742 30.44 0.04 1.23
C GLY A 742 29.10 -0.31 1.88
N ASN A 743 28.04 -0.38 1.10
CA ASN A 743 26.71 -0.70 1.63
C ASN A 743 26.04 -1.80 0.82
N ILE A 744 25.78 -2.94 1.47
CA ILE A 744 24.87 -3.99 1.00
C ILE A 744 24.06 -4.44 2.22
N THR A 745 22.85 -3.96 2.34
CA THR A 745 21.95 -4.23 3.46
C THR A 745 20.60 -4.74 2.98
N ALA A 746 19.96 -5.61 3.77
CA ALA A 746 18.65 -6.17 3.47
C ALA A 746 17.67 -5.93 4.63
N PHE A 747 16.40 -5.82 4.29
CA PHE A 747 15.27 -5.86 5.24
C PHE A 747 14.56 -7.20 5.10
N TYR A 748 14.08 -7.73 6.22
CA TYR A 748 13.47 -9.05 6.27
C TYR A 748 11.98 -8.95 6.60
N GLY A 749 11.23 -9.94 6.14
CA GLY A 749 9.84 -10.15 6.54
C GLY A 749 9.73 -10.60 8.00
N ASN A 750 8.52 -10.54 8.56
CA ASN A 750 8.31 -10.83 9.97
C ASN A 750 8.71 -12.29 10.32
N PRO A 751 9.40 -12.53 11.44
CA PRO A 751 9.71 -13.88 11.94
C PRO A 751 8.45 -14.58 12.43
N ARG A 752 8.60 -15.76 13.04
CA ARG A 752 7.48 -16.45 13.67
C ARG A 752 6.86 -15.63 14.79
N VAL A 753 5.55 -15.33 14.66
CA VAL A 753 4.76 -14.63 15.68
C VAL A 753 3.56 -15.50 16.07
N VAL A 754 3.30 -15.58 17.37
CA VAL A 754 2.10 -16.23 17.91
C VAL A 754 1.34 -15.21 18.74
N THR A 755 0.06 -15.02 18.43
CA THR A 755 -0.82 -14.02 19.06
C THR A 755 -2.10 -14.69 19.56
N ALA A 756 -2.46 -14.44 20.80
CA ALA A 756 -3.76 -14.80 21.36
C ALA A 756 -4.67 -13.58 21.39
N THR A 757 -5.91 -13.74 20.96
CA THR A 757 -6.91 -12.67 20.90
C THR A 757 -8.15 -13.00 21.72
N VAL A 758 -8.75 -11.97 22.28
CA VAL A 758 -10.06 -11.99 22.92
C VAL A 758 -10.86 -10.81 22.41
N ASP A 759 -12.01 -11.09 21.81
CA ASP A 759 -12.98 -10.07 21.44
C ASP A 759 -14.24 -10.21 22.29
N PHE A 760 -14.79 -9.10 22.72
CA PHE A 760 -16.02 -9.04 23.46
C PHE A 760 -16.97 -8.01 22.83
N ASN A 761 -18.15 -8.49 22.43
CA ASN A 761 -19.22 -7.66 21.85
C ASN A 761 -20.30 -7.40 22.89
N PHE A 762 -20.73 -6.14 22.99
CA PHE A 762 -21.74 -5.69 23.95
C PHE A 762 -23.11 -5.59 23.29
#